data_768031bc6bc7c457947f387cd8075de3
#
_entry.id   768031bc6bc7c457947f387cd8075de3
#
_cell.length_a   1.000
_cell.length_b   1.000
_cell.length_c   1.000
_cell.angle_alpha   90.00
_cell.angle_beta   90.00
_cell.angle_gamma   90.00
#
_symmetry.space_group_name_H-M   'P 1'
#
loop_
_entity.id
_entity.type
_entity.pdbx_description
1 polymer ?
#
loop_
_entity_poly.entity_id
_entity_poly.type
_entity_poly.pdbx_seq_one_letter_code
_entity_poly.pdbx_strand_id
1 'polypeptide(L)'
;MSNQNPPGVLRRRTLLGSALLGAIGPRANAQGQIDKPEASRFFRTQQMTGAMLSPDGRRLVMRTIASNDRAMLSVLELATMAPTVVYKADGADADHMVWVNNQRLAFTLTDRETPQSKLDSGPGLFAVDHDGSDFRQLVERQSVFFRNGNDTRRLEPWNTYLVNGNTLRSGDEVLVARPEAFDGKDYGYVKLLRLNTRTVRTEEVEAPLHSVAWWPDAQGNLRAVMTRDGEKGALRWKDPASGQWRVLTEFNVYTDGGEMQVRHVGLDGSLYVTARRGRDKQAMWLMNPATGQWSTEPLAQSPRFDVDAHVIAREDKVLGLRFTIDAEVTLWLDNNLQALQDQMDKVLPRTTNRLSVPWQGDAPWILIEAFADVQPTQYYLFNRDTRKFARLGADRPDIDAKQMASMDMVRIKARDGLEIPTWLTLPHSPTDKKNLPMVVLVHGGPFVRASSWHWDAEVQFLAARGYAVLQPQFRGTKGFGDAFYRAGWRQWGKAMQADVADATRWAIAQGIADPKRIAIAGGSYGGYSALMGLVRDADLFRCGVAWIAVTDLDLMHTVDWDDVSADYKRQGMPVLLGDRVKDAADLKANSPITHAALIKQPLLLAYGSADKRVPIVHGQTFRKAVQTVNPALEWVEYPDEGHGWRVPANQIDFWSRSVRFLDRHLASTPGA
;
A
#
# COMPACT_ATOMS: atom_id res chain seq x y z
N MET A 1 -25.89 38.57 9.51
CA MET A 1 -24.56 38.37 8.94
C MET A 1 -23.98 37.16 9.63
N SER A 2 -24.23 35.98 9.08
CA SER A 2 -23.82 34.69 9.61
C SER A 2 -22.49 34.26 8.94
N ASN A 3 -21.43 34.15 9.72
CA ASN A 3 -20.15 33.60 9.29
C ASN A 3 -20.32 32.10 8.98
N GLN A 4 -20.54 31.76 7.74
CA GLN A 4 -20.43 30.39 7.24
C GLN A 4 -18.98 30.18 6.76
N ASN A 5 -18.25 29.32 7.45
CA ASN A 5 -17.00 28.78 6.93
C ASN A 5 -17.27 27.97 5.65
N PRO A 6 -16.45 28.09 4.60
CA PRO A 6 -16.63 27.31 3.39
C PRO A 6 -16.48 25.82 3.68
N PRO A 7 -17.34 24.95 3.12
CA PRO A 7 -17.18 23.51 3.25
C PRO A 7 -15.94 23.04 2.51
N GLY A 8 -15.13 22.17 3.13
CA GLY A 8 -14.11 21.40 2.43
C GLY A 8 -12.65 21.53 2.88
N VAL A 9 -12.34 22.25 3.94
CA VAL A 9 -10.98 22.26 4.51
C VAL A 9 -10.95 21.45 5.81
N LEU A 10 -10.60 20.17 5.70
CA LEU A 10 -10.41 19.29 6.85
C LEU A 10 -9.04 19.49 7.48
N ARG A 11 -9.00 19.95 8.73
CA ARG A 11 -7.82 19.92 9.59
C ARG A 11 -8.03 18.87 10.68
N ARG A 12 -7.03 18.02 10.89
CA ARG A 12 -6.96 17.14 12.05
C ARG A 12 -7.09 17.98 13.31
N ARG A 13 -7.98 17.61 14.25
CA ARG A 13 -8.04 18.25 15.56
C ARG A 13 -6.77 17.92 16.32
N THR A 14 -5.87 18.89 16.43
CA THR A 14 -4.68 18.81 17.28
C THR A 14 -5.17 18.86 18.74
N LEU A 15 -5.20 17.71 19.40
CA LEU A 15 -5.35 17.63 20.83
C LEU A 15 -4.00 18.01 21.47
N LEU A 16 -3.82 19.29 21.75
CA LEU A 16 -2.77 19.77 22.64
C LEU A 16 -3.08 19.27 24.05
N GLY A 17 -2.40 18.20 24.45
CA GLY A 17 -2.38 17.77 25.85
C GLY A 17 -1.55 18.73 26.68
N SER A 18 -2.20 19.52 27.54
CA SER A 18 -1.55 20.35 28.54
C SER A 18 -0.83 19.42 29.52
N ALA A 19 0.50 19.47 29.53
CA ALA A 19 1.32 18.78 30.50
C ALA A 19 1.19 19.49 31.86
N LEU A 20 0.54 18.85 32.81
CA LEU A 20 0.64 19.20 34.25
C LEU A 20 2.02 18.78 34.76
N LEU A 21 2.85 19.75 35.04
CA LEU A 21 4.11 19.58 35.80
C LEU A 21 3.78 19.26 37.27
N GLY A 22 3.81 18.00 37.61
CA GLY A 22 3.85 17.53 38.99
C GLY A 22 5.27 17.24 39.40
N ALA A 23 5.77 17.96 40.39
CA ALA A 23 7.08 17.73 41.02
C ALA A 23 7.10 16.39 41.74
N ILE A 24 7.98 15.47 41.31
CA ILE A 24 8.29 14.22 42.02
C ILE A 24 9.79 14.20 42.28
N GLY A 25 10.14 14.06 43.55
CA GLY A 25 11.51 13.95 44.06
C GLY A 25 12.24 12.68 43.58
N PRO A 26 13.56 12.58 43.82
CA PRO A 26 14.41 11.57 43.19
C PRO A 26 14.11 10.17 43.75
N ARG A 27 13.68 9.27 42.90
CA ARG A 27 13.65 7.83 43.14
C ARG A 27 14.81 7.15 42.41
N ALA A 28 15.50 6.32 43.15
CA ALA A 28 16.67 5.56 42.78
C ALA A 28 16.49 4.73 41.47
N ASN A 29 17.58 4.66 40.72
CA ASN A 29 17.77 3.83 39.56
C ASN A 29 17.44 2.35 39.81
N ALA A 30 16.32 1.89 39.27
CA ALA A 30 16.22 0.52 38.77
C ALA A 30 16.28 0.62 37.27
N GLN A 31 17.43 0.37 36.66
CA GLN A 31 17.52 0.02 35.22
C GLN A 31 16.78 -1.31 35.03
N GLY A 32 15.47 -1.22 34.90
CA GLY A 32 14.68 -2.33 34.39
C GLY A 32 15.20 -2.63 33.01
N GLN A 33 15.77 -3.80 32.82
CA GLN A 33 16.12 -4.35 31.52
C GLN A 33 14.83 -4.30 30.69
N ILE A 34 14.79 -3.44 29.66
CA ILE A 34 13.66 -3.37 28.72
C ILE A 34 13.61 -4.74 28.06
N ASP A 35 12.55 -5.48 28.32
CA ASP A 35 12.32 -6.78 27.66
C ASP A 35 12.15 -6.49 26.15
N LYS A 36 13.21 -6.77 25.39
CA LYS A 36 13.25 -6.48 23.96
C LYS A 36 12.39 -7.51 23.22
N PRO A 37 11.24 -7.13 22.65
CA PRO A 37 10.34 -8.09 22.05
C PRO A 37 10.97 -8.77 20.83
N GLU A 38 10.57 -10.03 20.60
CA GLU A 38 11.01 -10.81 19.46
C GLU A 38 10.28 -10.40 18.17
N ALA A 39 10.92 -10.59 17.01
CA ALA A 39 10.37 -10.30 15.70
C ALA A 39 9.07 -11.07 15.43
N SER A 40 8.96 -12.31 15.91
CA SER A 40 7.77 -13.16 15.76
C SER A 40 6.49 -12.47 16.20
N ARG A 41 6.53 -11.64 17.25
CA ARG A 41 5.36 -10.89 17.73
C ARG A 41 4.82 -9.89 16.70
N PHE A 42 5.69 -9.34 15.84
CA PHE A 42 5.35 -8.30 14.87
C PHE A 42 5.10 -8.85 13.47
N PHE A 43 5.78 -9.96 13.11
CA PHE A 43 5.83 -10.46 11.73
C PHE A 43 5.12 -11.80 11.51
N ARG A 44 4.53 -12.40 12.54
CA ARG A 44 3.70 -13.58 12.35
C ARG A 44 2.45 -13.30 11.51
N THR A 45 1.80 -14.35 11.03
CA THR A 45 0.57 -14.26 10.25
C THR A 45 -0.54 -13.52 11.00
N GLN A 46 -1.21 -12.63 10.31
CA GLN A 46 -2.35 -11.85 10.83
C GLN A 46 -3.55 -12.77 11.09
N GLN A 47 -4.25 -12.59 12.23
CA GLN A 47 -5.35 -13.46 12.64
C GLN A 47 -6.66 -13.17 11.90
N MET A 48 -6.93 -11.91 11.59
CA MET A 48 -8.09 -11.48 10.81
C MET A 48 -7.64 -10.42 9.80
N THR A 49 -7.82 -10.70 8.52
CA THR A 49 -7.23 -9.86 7.46
C THR A 49 -8.26 -9.18 6.57
N GLY A 50 -9.53 -9.24 6.93
CA GLY A 50 -10.60 -8.55 6.23
C GLY A 50 -11.98 -9.00 6.65
N ALA A 51 -12.93 -8.10 6.49
CA ALA A 51 -14.36 -8.36 6.65
C ALA A 51 -15.14 -7.50 5.64
N MET A 52 -16.30 -7.98 5.19
CA MET A 52 -17.13 -7.26 4.23
C MET A 52 -18.61 -7.63 4.42
N LEU A 53 -19.47 -6.62 4.54
CA LEU A 53 -20.92 -6.82 4.54
C LEU A 53 -21.40 -7.30 3.18
N SER A 54 -22.40 -8.19 3.15
CA SER A 54 -23.14 -8.48 1.94
C SER A 54 -23.81 -7.21 1.40
N PRO A 55 -24.15 -7.15 0.10
CA PRO A 55 -24.78 -5.96 -0.46
C PRO A 55 -26.04 -5.52 0.31
N ASP A 56 -26.86 -6.44 0.79
CA ASP A 56 -28.07 -6.18 1.60
C ASP A 56 -27.78 -5.98 3.10
N GLY A 57 -26.52 -6.14 3.55
CA GLY A 57 -26.10 -5.95 4.94
C GLY A 57 -26.64 -6.98 5.94
N ARG A 58 -27.13 -8.13 5.46
CA ARG A 58 -27.65 -9.21 6.35
C ARG A 58 -26.58 -10.20 6.76
N ARG A 59 -25.45 -10.23 6.02
CA ARG A 59 -24.33 -11.13 6.25
C ARG A 59 -23.02 -10.40 6.26
N LEU A 60 -22.04 -11.01 6.90
CA LEU A 60 -20.66 -10.54 6.91
C LEU A 60 -19.74 -11.69 6.52
N VAL A 61 -18.95 -11.52 5.46
CA VAL A 61 -17.83 -12.43 5.21
C VAL A 61 -16.60 -11.96 5.98
N MET A 62 -15.87 -12.90 6.56
CA MET A 62 -14.61 -12.66 7.28
C MET A 62 -13.51 -13.57 6.73
N ARG A 63 -12.32 -13.02 6.57
CA ARG A 63 -11.10 -13.77 6.29
C ARG A 63 -10.26 -13.85 7.56
N THR A 64 -10.16 -15.06 8.11
CA THR A 64 -9.49 -15.36 9.37
C THR A 64 -8.51 -16.51 9.21
N ILE A 65 -7.60 -16.66 10.17
CA ILE A 65 -6.68 -17.82 10.18
C ILE A 65 -7.33 -19.00 10.89
N ALA A 66 -7.30 -20.15 10.23
CA ALA A 66 -7.74 -21.42 10.79
C ALA A 66 -6.67 -22.05 11.69
N SER A 67 -7.01 -23.16 12.37
CA SER A 67 -6.11 -23.89 13.26
C SER A 67 -4.87 -24.52 12.56
N ASN A 68 -4.87 -24.58 11.23
CA ASN A 68 -3.75 -25.02 10.40
C ASN A 68 -2.90 -23.87 9.87
N ASP A 69 -3.00 -22.69 10.47
CA ASP A 69 -2.31 -21.44 10.08
C ASP A 69 -2.63 -20.93 8.66
N ARG A 70 -3.68 -21.47 8.01
CA ARG A 70 -4.14 -21.06 6.68
C ARG A 70 -5.33 -20.10 6.76
N ALA A 71 -5.38 -19.15 5.82
CA ALA A 71 -6.50 -18.22 5.72
C ALA A 71 -7.75 -18.91 5.15
N MET A 72 -8.83 -18.83 5.90
CA MET A 72 -10.15 -19.35 5.56
C MET A 72 -11.18 -18.23 5.40
N LEU A 73 -12.30 -18.54 4.77
CA LEU A 73 -13.46 -17.67 4.70
C LEU A 73 -14.61 -18.24 5.53
N SER A 74 -15.20 -17.38 6.33
CA SER A 74 -16.46 -17.67 7.05
C SER A 74 -17.47 -16.57 6.82
N VAL A 75 -18.74 -16.94 6.74
CA VAL A 75 -19.86 -16.01 6.63
C VAL A 75 -20.65 -16.03 7.94
N LEU A 76 -20.88 -14.86 8.49
CA LEU A 76 -21.70 -14.65 9.69
C LEU A 76 -23.09 -14.17 9.28
N GLU A 77 -24.12 -14.90 9.64
CA GLU A 77 -25.50 -14.46 9.51
C GLU A 77 -25.83 -13.47 10.64
N LEU A 78 -26.05 -12.19 10.31
CA LEU A 78 -26.11 -11.12 11.32
C LEU A 78 -27.38 -11.12 12.17
N ALA A 79 -28.44 -11.79 11.72
CA ALA A 79 -29.67 -11.93 12.51
C ALA A 79 -29.47 -12.89 13.69
N THR A 80 -28.72 -13.98 13.49
CA THR A 80 -28.52 -15.06 14.47
C THR A 80 -27.12 -15.04 15.09
N MET A 81 -26.19 -14.31 14.50
CA MET A 81 -24.75 -14.32 14.82
C MET A 81 -24.11 -15.71 14.65
N ALA A 82 -24.67 -16.56 13.79
CA ALA A 82 -24.19 -17.91 13.49
C ALA A 82 -23.13 -17.86 12.36
N PRO A 83 -21.90 -18.35 12.58
CA PRO A 83 -20.87 -18.43 11.55
C PRO A 83 -20.99 -19.73 10.75
N THR A 84 -20.73 -19.64 9.44
CA THR A 84 -20.56 -20.80 8.55
C THR A 84 -19.20 -20.69 7.85
N VAL A 85 -18.38 -21.74 7.91
CA VAL A 85 -17.14 -21.81 7.15
C VAL A 85 -17.47 -22.15 5.71
N VAL A 86 -17.17 -21.26 4.77
CA VAL A 86 -17.48 -21.43 3.34
C VAL A 86 -16.25 -21.83 2.52
N TYR A 87 -15.05 -21.58 3.04
CA TYR A 87 -13.81 -22.08 2.45
C TYR A 87 -12.73 -22.30 3.52
N LYS A 88 -12.10 -23.48 3.45
CA LYS A 88 -10.89 -23.85 4.21
C LYS A 88 -10.12 -24.89 3.42
N ALA A 89 -8.80 -24.76 3.34
CA ALA A 89 -7.91 -25.73 2.71
C ALA A 89 -6.58 -25.84 3.47
N ASP A 90 -5.87 -26.96 3.29
CA ASP A 90 -4.58 -27.20 3.94
C ASP A 90 -3.39 -26.65 3.14
N GLY A 91 -3.50 -26.58 1.82
CA GLY A 91 -2.41 -26.17 0.93
C GLY A 91 -2.61 -24.79 0.26
N ALA A 92 -3.59 -24.00 0.69
CA ALA A 92 -3.83 -22.69 0.10
C ALA A 92 -4.55 -21.74 1.08
N ASP A 93 -4.27 -20.46 0.94
CA ASP A 93 -4.89 -19.38 1.69
C ASP A 93 -5.96 -18.70 0.85
N ALA A 94 -7.14 -18.44 1.42
CA ALA A 94 -8.08 -17.49 0.81
C ALA A 94 -7.45 -16.10 0.75
N ASP A 95 -7.64 -15.41 -0.40
CA ASP A 95 -7.09 -14.08 -0.57
C ASP A 95 -8.18 -13.06 -0.94
N HIS A 96 -8.10 -12.34 -2.06
CA HIS A 96 -9.11 -11.36 -2.41
C HIS A 96 -10.50 -11.97 -2.43
N MET A 97 -11.46 -11.29 -1.78
CA MET A 97 -12.85 -11.74 -1.70
C MET A 97 -13.78 -10.58 -2.06
N VAL A 98 -14.88 -10.90 -2.77
CA VAL A 98 -15.95 -9.96 -3.13
C VAL A 98 -17.30 -10.68 -3.04
N TRP A 99 -18.35 -9.95 -2.68
CA TRP A 99 -19.71 -10.41 -2.87
C TRP A 99 -20.10 -10.28 -4.35
N VAL A 100 -20.53 -11.37 -4.96
CA VAL A 100 -21.13 -11.38 -6.30
C VAL A 100 -22.53 -10.78 -6.23
N ASN A 101 -23.29 -11.24 -5.24
CA ASN A 101 -24.63 -10.78 -4.87
C ASN A 101 -24.87 -11.06 -3.37
N ASN A 102 -26.11 -11.00 -2.90
CA ASN A 102 -26.45 -11.22 -1.49
C ASN A 102 -26.19 -12.66 -1.00
N GLN A 103 -26.01 -13.61 -1.91
CA GLN A 103 -25.93 -15.05 -1.59
C GLN A 103 -24.55 -15.64 -1.90
N ARG A 104 -23.79 -15.04 -2.82
CA ARG A 104 -22.62 -15.65 -3.44
C ARG A 104 -21.38 -14.81 -3.30
N LEU A 105 -20.27 -15.45 -3.02
CA LEU A 105 -18.92 -14.89 -2.93
C LEU A 105 -18.09 -15.34 -4.13
N ALA A 106 -17.17 -14.48 -4.56
CA ALA A 106 -16.04 -14.85 -5.39
C ALA A 106 -14.74 -14.49 -4.67
N PHE A 107 -13.69 -15.31 -4.83
CA PHE A 107 -12.41 -15.11 -4.16
C PHE A 107 -11.27 -15.78 -4.92
N THR A 108 -10.04 -15.35 -4.61
CA THR A 108 -8.81 -15.92 -5.14
C THR A 108 -8.07 -16.69 -4.06
N LEU A 109 -7.04 -17.44 -4.47
CA LEU A 109 -6.17 -18.17 -3.55
C LEU A 109 -4.73 -17.67 -3.66
N THR A 110 -3.98 -17.82 -2.59
CA THR A 110 -2.54 -17.65 -2.52
C THR A 110 -1.93 -18.77 -1.69
N ASP A 111 -0.62 -18.85 -1.61
CA ASP A 111 0.09 -19.71 -0.66
C ASP A 111 1.20 -18.89 0.00
N ARG A 112 1.00 -18.54 1.27
CA ARG A 112 1.91 -17.68 2.04
C ARG A 112 3.09 -18.42 2.66
N GLU A 113 3.06 -19.74 2.66
CA GLU A 113 4.12 -20.58 3.21
C GLU A 113 5.11 -21.04 2.14
N THR A 114 4.77 -20.83 0.87
CA THR A 114 5.62 -21.20 -0.26
C THR A 114 6.36 -19.96 -0.78
N PRO A 115 7.69 -20.02 -0.92
CA PRO A 115 8.48 -18.94 -1.51
C PRO A 115 8.07 -18.63 -2.95
N GLN A 116 8.38 -17.43 -3.40
CA GLN A 116 7.94 -16.90 -4.69
C GLN A 116 8.22 -17.79 -5.90
N SER A 117 9.44 -18.36 -5.99
CA SER A 117 9.84 -19.19 -7.14
C SER A 117 9.28 -20.60 -7.13
N LYS A 118 8.77 -21.04 -6.00
CA LYS A 118 8.16 -22.37 -5.83
C LYS A 118 6.63 -22.34 -6.01
N LEU A 119 6.07 -21.16 -6.28
CA LEU A 119 4.66 -21.06 -6.61
C LEU A 119 4.43 -21.64 -8.01
N ASP A 120 3.87 -22.81 -8.05
CA ASP A 120 3.54 -23.55 -9.28
C ASP A 120 2.14 -23.27 -9.81
N SER A 121 1.37 -22.44 -9.11
CA SER A 121 0.00 -22.11 -9.45
C SER A 121 -0.33 -20.63 -9.22
N GLY A 122 -1.11 -20.07 -10.15
CA GLY A 122 -1.66 -18.72 -10.05
C GLY A 122 -2.79 -18.62 -9.01
N PRO A 123 -3.35 -17.41 -8.82
CA PRO A 123 -4.40 -17.17 -7.84
C PRO A 123 -5.70 -17.90 -8.18
N GLY A 124 -5.98 -18.16 -9.46
CA GLY A 124 -7.27 -18.64 -9.91
C GLY A 124 -8.42 -17.69 -9.54
N LEU A 125 -9.64 -18.13 -9.75
CA LEU A 125 -10.84 -17.49 -9.24
C LEU A 125 -11.83 -18.59 -8.84
N PHE A 126 -12.48 -18.43 -7.71
CA PHE A 126 -13.41 -19.39 -7.12
C PHE A 126 -14.69 -18.68 -6.73
N ALA A 127 -15.80 -19.41 -6.66
CA ALA A 127 -17.04 -18.90 -6.12
C ALA A 127 -17.70 -19.93 -5.22
N VAL A 128 -18.47 -19.44 -4.23
CA VAL A 128 -19.19 -20.27 -3.25
C VAL A 128 -20.39 -19.51 -2.73
N ASP A 129 -21.46 -20.20 -2.41
CA ASP A 129 -22.61 -19.59 -1.77
C ASP A 129 -22.35 -19.36 -0.26
N HIS A 130 -23.08 -18.45 0.35
CA HIS A 130 -22.90 -18.01 1.74
C HIS A 130 -23.02 -19.13 2.78
N ASP A 131 -23.65 -20.24 2.42
CA ASP A 131 -23.84 -21.45 3.24
C ASP A 131 -22.78 -22.54 2.97
N GLY A 132 -21.82 -22.27 2.06
CA GLY A 132 -20.79 -23.21 1.63
C GLY A 132 -21.19 -24.12 0.47
N SER A 133 -22.43 -24.03 0.00
CA SER A 133 -22.90 -24.80 -1.16
C SER A 133 -22.40 -24.23 -2.49
N ASP A 134 -22.55 -24.99 -3.57
CA ASP A 134 -22.18 -24.62 -4.95
C ASP A 134 -20.77 -24.02 -5.09
N PHE A 135 -19.78 -24.65 -4.42
CA PHE A 135 -18.36 -24.27 -4.58
C PHE A 135 -17.91 -24.60 -6.00
N ARG A 136 -17.32 -23.61 -6.68
CA ARG A 136 -16.81 -23.74 -8.05
C ARG A 136 -15.47 -23.08 -8.21
N GLN A 137 -14.57 -23.75 -8.92
CA GLN A 137 -13.43 -23.11 -9.56
C GLN A 137 -13.89 -22.49 -10.88
N LEU A 138 -13.53 -21.23 -11.14
CA LEU A 138 -13.92 -20.48 -12.33
C LEU A 138 -12.75 -20.28 -13.29
N VAL A 139 -11.55 -20.07 -12.75
CA VAL A 139 -10.33 -19.79 -13.49
C VAL A 139 -9.27 -20.82 -13.12
N GLU A 140 -8.55 -21.30 -14.12
CA GLU A 140 -7.41 -22.21 -13.94
C GLU A 140 -6.35 -21.59 -13.03
N ARG A 141 -5.67 -22.41 -12.24
CA ARG A 141 -4.52 -21.99 -11.45
C ARG A 141 -3.18 -22.26 -12.13
N GLN A 142 -3.16 -23.19 -13.08
CA GLN A 142 -1.98 -23.60 -13.81
C GLN A 142 -2.12 -23.29 -15.29
N SER A 143 -1.00 -22.99 -15.94
CA SER A 143 -0.97 -22.87 -17.40
C SER A 143 -1.41 -24.17 -18.08
N VAL A 144 -2.01 -24.05 -19.26
CA VAL A 144 -2.45 -25.17 -20.10
C VAL A 144 -1.37 -26.23 -20.35
N PHE A 145 -0.09 -25.87 -20.30
CA PHE A 145 1.04 -26.79 -20.44
C PHE A 145 1.17 -27.80 -19.29
N PHE A 146 0.56 -27.54 -18.13
CA PHE A 146 0.60 -28.40 -16.95
C PHE A 146 -0.77 -29.04 -16.65
N ARG A 147 -1.76 -28.86 -17.53
CA ARG A 147 -3.10 -29.41 -17.34
C ARG A 147 -3.10 -30.91 -17.59
N ASN A 148 -3.66 -31.69 -16.68
CA ASN A 148 -3.98 -33.10 -16.92
C ASN A 148 -5.06 -33.20 -18.01
N GLY A 149 -4.78 -33.87 -19.13
CA GLY A 149 -5.64 -33.97 -20.29
C GLY A 149 -7.05 -34.57 -20.04
N ASN A 150 -7.30 -35.10 -18.84
CA ASN A 150 -8.59 -35.69 -18.44
C ASN A 150 -9.52 -34.72 -17.69
N ASP A 151 -9.12 -33.45 -17.48
CA ASP A 151 -9.98 -32.46 -16.83
C ASP A 151 -11.02 -31.91 -17.81
N THR A 152 -12.27 -32.34 -17.67
CA THR A 152 -13.40 -31.95 -18.52
C THR A 152 -14.13 -30.71 -17.97
N ARG A 153 -13.69 -30.13 -16.84
CA ARG A 153 -14.32 -28.94 -16.27
C ARG A 153 -14.13 -27.74 -17.22
N ARG A 154 -15.20 -26.98 -17.40
CA ARG A 154 -15.12 -25.70 -18.07
C ARG A 154 -14.51 -24.68 -17.11
N LEU A 155 -13.31 -24.21 -17.41
CA LEU A 155 -12.58 -23.19 -16.66
C LEU A 155 -12.10 -22.11 -17.63
N GLU A 156 -12.07 -20.87 -17.17
CA GLU A 156 -11.40 -19.79 -17.90
C GLU A 156 -9.87 -19.90 -17.76
N PRO A 157 -9.11 -19.43 -18.73
CA PRO A 157 -7.65 -19.48 -18.72
C PRO A 157 -7.04 -18.83 -17.46
N TRP A 158 -5.89 -19.36 -17.01
CA TRP A 158 -5.16 -18.94 -15.80
C TRP A 158 -4.82 -17.44 -15.74
N ASN A 159 -4.71 -16.76 -16.88
CA ASN A 159 -4.45 -15.32 -17.00
C ASN A 159 -5.72 -14.46 -17.00
N THR A 160 -6.80 -14.97 -16.44
CA THR A 160 -8.07 -14.25 -16.25
C THR A 160 -8.14 -13.75 -14.82
N TYR A 161 -8.26 -12.43 -14.63
CA TYR A 161 -8.18 -11.77 -13.33
C TYR A 161 -9.47 -11.05 -12.99
N LEU A 162 -9.89 -11.14 -11.73
CA LEU A 162 -11.02 -10.38 -11.22
C LEU A 162 -10.71 -8.86 -11.31
N VAL A 163 -11.61 -8.10 -11.93
CA VAL A 163 -11.52 -6.63 -11.92
C VAL A 163 -11.87 -6.15 -10.52
N ASN A 164 -11.02 -5.31 -9.95
CA ASN A 164 -11.14 -4.83 -8.57
C ASN A 164 -12.52 -4.22 -8.28
N GLY A 165 -13.16 -4.78 -7.28
CA GLY A 165 -14.50 -4.39 -6.84
C GLY A 165 -15.58 -4.93 -7.78
N ASN A 166 -16.39 -5.89 -7.31
CA ASN A 166 -17.59 -6.27 -8.05
C ASN A 166 -18.58 -5.11 -8.01
N THR A 167 -18.68 -4.38 -9.11
CA THR A 167 -19.59 -3.23 -9.26
C THR A 167 -20.99 -3.68 -9.65
N LEU A 168 -21.15 -4.91 -10.18
CA LEU A 168 -22.44 -5.43 -10.65
C LEU A 168 -23.40 -5.70 -9.50
N ARG A 169 -22.92 -6.34 -8.42
CA ARG A 169 -23.63 -6.63 -7.14
C ARG A 169 -25.05 -7.19 -7.27
N SER A 170 -25.42 -7.59 -8.48
CA SER A 170 -26.70 -8.21 -8.81
C SER A 170 -26.48 -9.29 -9.87
N GLY A 171 -27.30 -10.33 -9.87
CA GLY A 171 -27.07 -11.52 -10.71
C GLY A 171 -25.91 -12.37 -10.20
N ASP A 172 -25.45 -13.28 -11.05
CA ASP A 172 -24.38 -14.24 -10.73
C ASP A 172 -23.08 -13.94 -11.48
N GLU A 173 -22.88 -12.68 -11.90
CA GLU A 173 -21.77 -12.30 -12.76
C GLU A 173 -20.76 -11.42 -12.02
N VAL A 174 -19.50 -11.56 -12.45
CA VAL A 174 -18.38 -10.67 -12.08
C VAL A 174 -17.68 -10.17 -13.33
N LEU A 175 -17.02 -9.00 -13.25
CA LEU A 175 -16.15 -8.53 -14.32
C LEU A 175 -14.76 -9.11 -14.12
N VAL A 176 -14.21 -9.66 -15.21
CA VAL A 176 -12.84 -10.17 -15.28
C VAL A 176 -12.10 -9.57 -16.46
N ALA A 177 -10.80 -9.39 -16.30
CA ALA A 177 -9.90 -8.90 -17.32
C ALA A 177 -8.98 -10.03 -17.78
N ARG A 178 -8.85 -10.22 -19.09
CA ARG A 178 -7.96 -11.22 -19.68
C ARG A 178 -7.03 -10.58 -20.68
N PRO A 179 -5.72 -10.52 -20.39
CA PRO A 179 -4.71 -10.14 -21.37
C PRO A 179 -4.66 -11.12 -22.54
N GLU A 180 -4.58 -10.59 -23.74
CA GLU A 180 -4.54 -11.33 -25.01
C GLU A 180 -3.32 -10.89 -25.84
N ALA A 181 -2.92 -11.74 -26.79
CA ALA A 181 -1.82 -11.45 -27.72
C ALA A 181 -0.51 -11.06 -27.01
N PHE A 182 0.10 -12.06 -26.34
CA PHE A 182 1.36 -11.91 -25.65
C PHE A 182 2.53 -12.18 -26.61
N ASP A 183 3.41 -11.21 -26.80
CA ASP A 183 4.64 -11.34 -27.64
C ASP A 183 5.89 -11.71 -26.85
N GLY A 184 5.71 -12.22 -25.64
CA GLY A 184 6.77 -12.61 -24.71
C GLY A 184 7.09 -11.57 -23.63
N LYS A 185 6.77 -10.29 -23.83
CA LYS A 185 7.03 -9.21 -22.86
C LYS A 185 5.87 -8.23 -22.64
N ASP A 186 5.10 -7.95 -23.70
CA ASP A 186 3.98 -7.02 -23.62
C ASP A 186 2.67 -7.69 -24.06
N TYR A 187 1.58 -7.39 -23.37
CA TYR A 187 0.25 -7.80 -23.80
C TYR A 187 -0.24 -6.87 -24.89
N GLY A 188 -0.77 -7.42 -25.98
CA GLY A 188 -1.30 -6.64 -27.10
C GLY A 188 -2.52 -5.82 -26.71
N TYR A 189 -3.45 -6.42 -25.93
CA TYR A 189 -4.63 -5.76 -25.39
C TYR A 189 -5.25 -6.60 -24.26
N VAL A 190 -6.19 -6.01 -23.53
CA VAL A 190 -6.90 -6.66 -22.44
C VAL A 190 -8.38 -6.72 -22.73
N LYS A 191 -8.97 -7.91 -22.74
CA LYS A 191 -10.41 -8.09 -22.85
C LYS A 191 -11.08 -7.92 -21.50
N LEU A 192 -12.17 -7.17 -21.48
CA LEU A 192 -13.10 -7.15 -20.36
C LEU A 192 -14.21 -8.15 -20.61
N LEU A 193 -14.46 -9.04 -19.67
CA LEU A 193 -15.46 -10.10 -19.78
C LEU A 193 -16.41 -10.05 -18.59
N ARG A 194 -17.69 -10.38 -18.83
CA ARG A 194 -18.62 -10.79 -17.77
C ARG A 194 -18.50 -12.30 -17.60
N LEU A 195 -18.15 -12.74 -16.43
CA LEU A 195 -18.03 -14.16 -16.08
C LEU A 195 -19.19 -14.55 -15.16
N ASN A 196 -20.03 -15.46 -15.62
CA ASN A 196 -21.09 -16.03 -14.80
C ASN A 196 -20.49 -17.07 -13.85
N THR A 197 -20.63 -16.84 -12.55
CA THR A 197 -19.99 -17.65 -11.48
C THR A 197 -20.65 -19.00 -11.25
N ARG A 198 -21.85 -19.26 -11.80
CA ARG A 198 -22.53 -20.56 -11.72
C ARG A 198 -22.28 -21.43 -12.92
N THR A 199 -22.23 -20.83 -14.12
CA THR A 199 -22.12 -21.58 -15.37
C THR A 199 -20.71 -21.55 -15.97
N VAL A 200 -19.84 -20.70 -15.47
CA VAL A 200 -18.48 -20.44 -16.00
C VAL A 200 -18.54 -20.01 -17.50
N ARG A 201 -19.61 -19.32 -17.86
CA ARG A 201 -19.73 -18.72 -19.21
C ARG A 201 -19.25 -17.28 -19.14
N THR A 202 -18.51 -16.88 -20.18
CA THR A 202 -18.05 -15.51 -20.35
C THR A 202 -18.75 -14.86 -21.54
N GLU A 203 -18.99 -13.56 -21.40
CA GLU A 203 -19.45 -12.66 -22.46
C GLU A 203 -18.49 -11.48 -22.54
N GLU A 204 -18.02 -11.14 -23.75
CA GLU A 204 -17.12 -10.02 -23.94
C GLU A 204 -17.88 -8.69 -23.80
N VAL A 205 -17.37 -7.79 -22.99
CA VAL A 205 -17.89 -6.43 -22.84
C VAL A 205 -17.20 -5.54 -23.89
N GLU A 206 -17.99 -5.02 -24.82
CA GLU A 206 -17.47 -4.14 -25.86
C GLU A 206 -16.82 -2.89 -25.25
N ALA A 207 -15.52 -2.70 -25.52
CA ALA A 207 -14.72 -1.57 -25.07
C ALA A 207 -13.75 -1.12 -26.17
N PRO A 208 -13.30 0.13 -26.18
CA PRO A 208 -12.24 0.59 -27.07
C PRO A 208 -10.98 -0.27 -26.92
N LEU A 209 -10.28 -0.49 -28.03
CA LEU A 209 -9.01 -1.20 -28.02
C LEU A 209 -8.00 -0.54 -27.07
N HIS A 210 -7.09 -1.31 -26.49
CA HIS A 210 -6.12 -0.87 -25.49
C HIS A 210 -6.72 -0.30 -24.18
N SER A 211 -7.97 -0.67 -23.84
CA SER A 211 -8.55 -0.33 -22.54
C SER A 211 -7.81 -1.04 -21.41
N VAL A 212 -7.43 -0.28 -20.37
CA VAL A 212 -6.67 -0.76 -19.20
C VAL A 212 -7.38 -0.51 -17.87
N ALA A 213 -8.45 0.30 -17.87
CA ALA A 213 -9.31 0.52 -16.72
C ALA A 213 -10.74 0.81 -17.19
N TRP A 214 -11.73 0.39 -16.37
CA TRP A 214 -13.14 0.36 -16.73
C TRP A 214 -14.02 0.85 -15.60
N TRP A 215 -15.00 1.71 -15.92
CA TRP A 215 -15.96 2.23 -14.95
C TRP A 215 -17.39 2.04 -15.49
N PRO A 216 -18.09 1.01 -15.01
CA PRO A 216 -19.51 0.84 -15.29
C PRO A 216 -20.36 1.78 -14.44
N ASP A 217 -21.59 2.00 -14.90
CA ASP A 217 -22.66 2.63 -14.09
C ASP A 217 -23.25 1.65 -13.06
N ALA A 218 -24.23 2.11 -12.28
CA ALA A 218 -24.91 1.31 -11.27
C ALA A 218 -25.68 0.10 -11.85
N GLN A 219 -26.01 0.12 -13.15
CA GLN A 219 -26.69 -0.94 -13.89
C GLN A 219 -25.67 -1.92 -14.52
N GLY A 220 -24.39 -1.64 -14.38
CA GLY A 220 -23.31 -2.45 -14.92
C GLY A 220 -22.99 -2.17 -16.40
N ASN A 221 -23.53 -1.11 -16.99
CA ASN A 221 -23.17 -0.70 -18.34
C ASN A 221 -21.84 0.07 -18.33
N LEU A 222 -20.92 -0.30 -19.19
CA LEU A 222 -19.64 0.37 -19.28
C LEU A 222 -19.83 1.83 -19.77
N ARG A 223 -19.38 2.80 -18.97
CA ARG A 223 -19.56 4.24 -19.23
C ARG A 223 -18.27 4.99 -19.45
N ALA A 224 -17.20 4.62 -18.77
CA ALA A 224 -15.91 5.24 -18.96
C ALA A 224 -14.81 4.18 -19.04
N VAL A 225 -13.79 4.46 -19.82
CA VAL A 225 -12.57 3.62 -19.92
C VAL A 225 -11.35 4.50 -20.02
N MET A 226 -10.25 4.00 -19.50
CA MET A 226 -8.92 4.51 -19.81
C MET A 226 -8.29 3.60 -20.87
N THR A 227 -7.82 4.18 -21.96
CA THR A 227 -7.02 3.47 -22.96
C THR A 227 -5.57 3.89 -22.85
N ARG A 228 -4.66 2.97 -23.18
CA ARG A 228 -3.21 3.23 -23.18
C ARG A 228 -2.57 2.54 -24.38
N ASP A 229 -1.84 3.33 -25.18
CA ASP A 229 -1.04 2.86 -26.30
C ASP A 229 0.37 3.47 -26.16
N GLY A 230 1.32 2.68 -25.69
CA GLY A 230 2.66 3.15 -25.32
C GLY A 230 2.62 4.26 -24.24
N GLU A 231 3.06 5.46 -24.61
CA GLU A 231 3.03 6.64 -23.75
C GLU A 231 1.71 7.42 -23.78
N LYS A 232 0.86 7.16 -24.77
CA LYS A 232 -0.41 7.87 -24.99
C LYS A 232 -1.51 7.25 -24.14
N GLY A 233 -2.07 8.02 -23.24
CA GLY A 233 -3.26 7.69 -22.48
C GLY A 233 -4.45 8.50 -22.95
N ALA A 234 -5.66 7.93 -22.90
CA ALA A 234 -6.88 8.69 -23.13
C ALA A 234 -7.99 8.20 -22.21
N LEU A 235 -8.73 9.15 -21.63
CA LEU A 235 -10.00 8.86 -20.98
C LEU A 235 -11.12 8.98 -21.99
N ARG A 236 -11.92 7.92 -22.13
CA ARG A 236 -13.06 7.86 -23.05
C ARG A 236 -14.35 7.64 -22.28
N TRP A 237 -15.42 8.20 -22.78
CA TRP A 237 -16.76 8.08 -22.23
C TRP A 237 -17.73 7.59 -23.32
N LYS A 238 -18.60 6.65 -22.95
CA LYS A 238 -19.67 6.14 -23.83
C LYS A 238 -20.93 6.94 -23.61
N ASP A 239 -21.35 7.67 -24.64
CA ASP A 239 -22.57 8.44 -24.63
C ASP A 239 -23.79 7.49 -24.54
N PRO A 240 -24.63 7.58 -23.50
CA PRO A 240 -25.77 6.68 -23.34
C PRO A 240 -26.84 6.86 -24.42
N ALA A 241 -26.94 8.04 -25.06
CA ALA A 241 -27.94 8.33 -26.07
C ALA A 241 -27.54 7.76 -27.43
N SER A 242 -26.27 7.92 -27.83
CA SER A 242 -25.78 7.46 -29.16
C SER A 242 -25.05 6.13 -29.12
N GLY A 243 -24.64 5.67 -27.94
CA GLY A 243 -23.79 4.49 -27.78
C GLY A 243 -22.34 4.68 -28.24
N GLN A 244 -21.96 5.87 -28.70
CA GLN A 244 -20.65 6.16 -29.25
C GLN A 244 -19.63 6.54 -28.17
N TRP A 245 -18.36 6.13 -28.36
CA TRP A 245 -17.26 6.53 -27.51
C TRP A 245 -16.70 7.89 -27.91
N ARG A 246 -16.56 8.80 -26.95
CA ARG A 246 -15.92 10.12 -27.11
C ARG A 246 -14.68 10.21 -26.23
N VAL A 247 -13.62 10.84 -26.73
CA VAL A 247 -12.43 11.19 -25.95
C VAL A 247 -12.76 12.39 -25.07
N LEU A 248 -12.55 12.27 -23.76
CA LEU A 248 -12.70 13.37 -22.80
C LEU A 248 -11.39 14.12 -22.61
N THR A 249 -10.27 13.39 -22.55
CA THR A 249 -8.92 13.95 -22.43
C THR A 249 -7.88 12.96 -22.94
N GLU A 250 -6.79 13.49 -23.45
CA GLU A 250 -5.56 12.74 -23.80
C GLU A 250 -4.41 13.25 -22.95
N PHE A 251 -3.47 12.39 -22.65
CA PHE A 251 -2.31 12.70 -21.80
C PHE A 251 -1.16 11.75 -22.08
N ASN A 252 0.06 12.16 -21.71
CA ASN A 252 1.22 11.26 -21.66
C ASN A 252 1.26 10.57 -20.29
N VAL A 253 1.22 9.23 -20.26
CA VAL A 253 1.12 8.44 -19.03
C VAL A 253 2.34 8.58 -18.11
N TYR A 254 3.48 9.03 -18.63
CA TYR A 254 4.72 9.16 -17.88
C TYR A 254 5.02 10.60 -17.47
N THR A 255 4.64 11.59 -18.29
CA THR A 255 4.98 12.99 -18.04
C THR A 255 3.85 13.79 -17.42
N ASP A 256 2.58 13.48 -17.75
CA ASP A 256 1.45 14.29 -17.32
C ASP A 256 0.88 13.83 -15.96
N GLY A 257 1.47 12.79 -15.36
CA GLY A 257 1.20 12.40 -13.98
C GLY A 257 -0.22 11.96 -13.66
N GLY A 258 -0.98 11.52 -14.70
CA GLY A 258 -2.39 11.10 -14.51
C GLY A 258 -3.28 12.28 -14.13
N GLU A 259 -3.29 13.34 -14.95
CA GLU A 259 -4.01 14.58 -14.65
C GLU A 259 -5.50 14.39 -14.37
N MET A 260 -6.11 13.33 -14.89
CA MET A 260 -7.52 13.03 -14.70
C MET A 260 -7.74 11.53 -14.53
N GLN A 261 -8.35 11.14 -13.41
CA GLN A 261 -8.69 9.74 -13.14
C GLN A 261 -10.14 9.64 -12.68
N VAL A 262 -10.95 8.85 -13.37
CA VAL A 262 -12.30 8.53 -12.94
C VAL A 262 -12.23 7.67 -11.67
N ARG A 263 -13.10 7.94 -10.71
CA ARG A 263 -13.24 7.18 -9.48
C ARG A 263 -14.60 6.50 -9.39
N HIS A 264 -15.62 7.11 -9.98
CA HIS A 264 -16.97 6.56 -9.94
C HIS A 264 -17.83 7.20 -11.05
N VAL A 265 -18.82 6.46 -11.51
CA VAL A 265 -19.90 6.95 -12.38
C VAL A 265 -21.15 7.15 -11.52
N GLY A 266 -21.59 8.39 -11.39
CA GLY A 266 -22.80 8.73 -10.63
C GLY A 266 -24.07 8.24 -11.31
N LEU A 267 -25.17 8.18 -10.56
CA LEU A 267 -26.48 7.75 -11.08
C LEU A 267 -27.03 8.67 -12.18
N ASP A 268 -26.69 9.93 -12.14
CA ASP A 268 -27.02 10.93 -13.16
C ASP A 268 -26.07 10.91 -14.37
N GLY A 269 -25.14 9.98 -14.41
CA GLY A 269 -24.09 9.87 -15.43
C GLY A 269 -22.90 10.81 -15.22
N SER A 270 -22.89 11.64 -14.19
CA SER A 270 -21.73 12.45 -13.82
C SER A 270 -20.53 11.57 -13.44
N LEU A 271 -19.34 12.05 -13.75
CA LEU A 271 -18.09 11.38 -13.37
C LEU A 271 -17.52 12.06 -12.11
N TYR A 272 -17.25 11.25 -11.10
CA TYR A 272 -16.40 11.61 -9.97
C TYR A 272 -14.95 11.41 -10.39
N VAL A 273 -14.19 12.49 -10.44
CA VAL A 273 -12.83 12.46 -11.00
C VAL A 273 -11.82 13.12 -10.06
N THR A 274 -10.66 12.50 -9.96
CA THR A 274 -9.49 13.13 -9.35
C THR A 274 -8.72 13.87 -10.42
N ALA A 275 -8.48 15.17 -10.23
CA ALA A 275 -7.73 15.99 -11.21
C ALA A 275 -7.06 17.20 -10.52
N ARG A 276 -5.98 17.71 -11.16
CA ARG A 276 -5.28 18.94 -10.69
C ARG A 276 -5.96 20.21 -11.19
N ARG A 277 -6.33 20.28 -12.45
CA ARG A 277 -6.96 21.45 -13.07
C ARG A 277 -6.14 22.74 -12.84
N GLY A 278 -4.85 22.71 -13.18
CA GLY A 278 -3.92 23.82 -13.00
C GLY A 278 -3.45 24.06 -11.57
N ARG A 279 -3.81 23.20 -10.61
CA ARG A 279 -3.31 23.25 -9.23
C ARG A 279 -2.12 22.28 -9.06
N ASP A 280 -1.31 22.52 -8.07
CA ASP A 280 -0.23 21.58 -7.71
C ASP A 280 -0.79 20.29 -7.12
N LYS A 281 -1.81 20.38 -6.27
CA LYS A 281 -2.40 19.21 -5.60
C LYS A 281 -3.63 18.69 -6.36
N GLN A 282 -3.75 17.36 -6.42
CA GLN A 282 -4.98 16.72 -6.89
C GLN A 282 -6.15 17.02 -5.94
N ALA A 283 -7.33 17.18 -6.53
CA ALA A 283 -8.58 17.34 -5.81
C ALA A 283 -9.65 16.46 -6.44
N MET A 284 -10.71 16.18 -5.69
CA MET A 284 -11.88 15.44 -6.16
C MET A 284 -12.91 16.38 -6.75
N TRP A 285 -13.35 16.11 -7.97
CA TRP A 285 -14.27 16.93 -8.74
C TRP A 285 -15.46 16.12 -9.24
N LEU A 286 -16.55 16.82 -9.54
CA LEU A 286 -17.64 16.28 -10.33
C LEU A 286 -17.56 16.87 -11.75
N MET A 287 -17.75 16.01 -12.76
CA MET A 287 -17.75 16.38 -14.17
C MET A 287 -18.96 15.80 -14.87
N ASN A 288 -19.67 16.60 -15.62
CA ASN A 288 -20.68 16.13 -16.57
C ASN A 288 -19.99 15.78 -17.90
N PRO A 289 -19.87 14.49 -18.28
CA PRO A 289 -19.13 14.11 -19.47
C PRO A 289 -19.87 14.44 -20.78
N ALA A 290 -21.20 14.64 -20.74
CA ALA A 290 -21.97 15.01 -21.91
C ALA A 290 -21.72 16.46 -22.34
N THR A 291 -21.60 17.38 -21.39
CA THR A 291 -21.40 18.82 -21.64
C THR A 291 -19.95 19.26 -21.46
N GLY A 292 -19.10 18.45 -20.81
CA GLY A 292 -17.74 18.82 -20.43
C GLY A 292 -17.69 19.79 -19.23
N GLN A 293 -18.82 20.06 -18.59
CA GLN A 293 -18.89 20.98 -17.44
C GLN A 293 -18.39 20.32 -16.15
N TRP A 294 -17.63 21.08 -15.37
CA TRP A 294 -17.11 20.69 -14.06
C TRP A 294 -17.86 21.41 -12.95
N SER A 295 -17.89 20.80 -11.78
CA SER A 295 -18.29 21.50 -10.56
C SER A 295 -17.45 22.78 -10.37
N THR A 296 -18.07 23.82 -9.87
CA THR A 296 -17.41 25.12 -9.63
C THR A 296 -16.28 24.98 -8.61
N GLU A 297 -16.53 24.20 -7.55
CA GLU A 297 -15.56 23.89 -6.51
C GLU A 297 -15.30 22.39 -6.43
N PRO A 298 -14.10 21.95 -5.97
CA PRO A 298 -13.85 20.54 -5.74
C PRO A 298 -14.70 20.00 -4.59
N LEU A 299 -15.14 18.75 -4.70
CA LEU A 299 -15.86 18.05 -3.63
C LEU A 299 -14.97 17.82 -2.41
N ALA A 300 -13.69 17.57 -2.63
CA ALA A 300 -12.67 17.44 -1.59
C ALA A 300 -11.31 17.92 -2.09
N GLN A 301 -10.59 18.63 -1.23
CA GLN A 301 -9.25 19.14 -1.50
C GLN A 301 -8.43 19.27 -0.22
N SER A 302 -7.11 19.29 -0.36
CA SER A 302 -6.17 19.57 0.73
C SER A 302 -5.11 20.56 0.27
N PRO A 303 -4.69 21.53 1.10
CA PRO A 303 -3.60 22.45 0.75
C PRO A 303 -2.22 21.78 0.76
N ARG A 304 -2.10 20.61 1.38
CA ARG A 304 -0.80 19.94 1.62
C ARG A 304 -0.66 18.59 0.98
N PHE A 305 -1.76 17.93 0.61
CA PHE A 305 -1.77 16.56 0.10
C PHE A 305 -2.58 16.46 -1.19
N ASP A 306 -2.20 15.54 -2.04
CA ASP A 306 -3.09 15.09 -3.11
C ASP A 306 -4.31 14.39 -2.50
N VAL A 307 -5.49 14.71 -2.98
CA VAL A 307 -6.73 14.02 -2.63
C VAL A 307 -7.05 13.04 -3.75
N ASP A 308 -6.76 11.79 -3.50
CA ASP A 308 -7.14 10.65 -4.32
C ASP A 308 -8.22 9.85 -3.57
N ALA A 309 -9.49 10.14 -3.90
CA ALA A 309 -10.61 9.67 -3.11
C ALA A 309 -11.24 8.39 -3.68
N HIS A 310 -11.52 7.43 -2.78
CA HIS A 310 -12.48 6.36 -3.03
C HIS A 310 -13.90 6.88 -2.78
N VAL A 311 -14.82 6.64 -3.72
CA VAL A 311 -16.21 7.04 -3.61
C VAL A 311 -17.00 5.96 -2.88
N ILE A 312 -17.64 6.33 -1.79
CA ILE A 312 -18.56 5.47 -1.03
C ILE A 312 -19.95 5.69 -1.58
N ALA A 313 -20.52 4.66 -2.21
CA ALA A 313 -21.83 4.76 -2.85
C ALA A 313 -22.76 3.62 -2.40
N ARG A 314 -24.05 3.89 -2.49
CA ARG A 314 -25.14 2.92 -2.47
C ARG A 314 -25.77 2.80 -3.84
N GLU A 315 -26.73 1.89 -3.98
CA GLU A 315 -27.49 1.73 -5.23
C GLU A 315 -28.25 2.99 -5.66
N ASP A 316 -28.60 3.86 -4.72
CA ASP A 316 -29.47 5.02 -4.90
C ASP A 316 -28.73 6.37 -4.79
N LYS A 317 -27.52 6.41 -4.22
CA LYS A 317 -26.78 7.68 -4.02
C LYS A 317 -25.31 7.50 -3.64
N VAL A 318 -24.53 8.54 -3.87
CA VAL A 318 -23.18 8.67 -3.30
C VAL A 318 -23.29 9.15 -1.86
N LEU A 319 -22.63 8.45 -0.95
CA LEU A 319 -22.69 8.68 0.50
C LEU A 319 -21.52 9.51 1.02
N GLY A 320 -20.34 9.37 0.39
CA GLY A 320 -19.15 10.03 0.88
C GLY A 320 -17.89 9.74 0.06
N LEU A 321 -16.81 10.34 0.49
CA LEU A 321 -15.48 10.25 -0.10
C LEU A 321 -14.48 9.83 0.98
N ARG A 322 -13.69 8.80 0.71
CA ARG A 322 -12.61 8.35 1.58
C ARG A 322 -11.27 8.55 0.91
N PHE A 323 -10.35 9.20 1.58
CA PHE A 323 -9.03 9.51 1.03
C PHE A 323 -8.00 9.65 2.15
N THR A 324 -6.73 9.62 1.77
CA THR A 324 -5.63 9.74 2.72
C THR A 324 -4.95 11.11 2.57
N ILE A 325 -4.88 11.84 3.67
CA ILE A 325 -3.98 12.98 3.86
C ILE A 325 -2.74 12.50 4.64
N ASP A 326 -2.43 12.95 5.85
CA ASP A 326 -1.50 12.26 6.75
C ASP A 326 -2.11 10.96 7.27
N ALA A 327 -3.38 10.97 7.66
CA ALA A 327 -4.19 9.81 8.00
C ALA A 327 -5.33 9.61 6.99
N GLU A 328 -5.96 8.44 6.99
CA GLU A 328 -7.20 8.22 6.24
C GLU A 328 -8.33 9.01 6.87
N VAL A 329 -9.13 9.67 6.05
CA VAL A 329 -10.31 10.42 6.44
C VAL A 329 -11.49 10.05 5.55
N THR A 330 -12.70 10.10 6.13
CA THR A 330 -13.95 9.96 5.39
C THR A 330 -14.73 11.29 5.49
N LEU A 331 -15.06 11.85 4.34
CA LEU A 331 -15.98 12.99 4.21
C LEU A 331 -17.34 12.44 3.84
N TRP A 332 -18.26 12.42 4.76
CA TRP A 332 -19.63 12.00 4.50
C TRP A 332 -20.42 13.13 3.86
N LEU A 333 -21.13 12.82 2.78
CA LEU A 333 -22.11 13.70 2.13
C LEU A 333 -23.52 13.49 2.72
N ASP A 334 -23.70 12.40 3.47
CA ASP A 334 -24.91 12.06 4.20
C ASP A 334 -24.77 12.47 5.67
N ASN A 335 -25.65 13.37 6.14
CA ASN A 335 -25.60 13.94 7.48
C ASN A 335 -25.80 12.89 8.59
N ASN A 336 -26.60 11.83 8.36
CA ASN A 336 -26.82 10.79 9.35
C ASN A 336 -25.55 9.92 9.51
N LEU A 337 -24.84 9.67 8.42
CA LEU A 337 -23.57 8.96 8.46
C LEU A 337 -22.46 9.81 9.06
N GLN A 338 -22.46 11.12 8.84
CA GLN A 338 -21.53 12.02 9.53
C GLN A 338 -21.79 12.02 11.04
N ALA A 339 -23.04 12.11 11.47
CA ALA A 339 -23.38 12.02 12.89
C ALA A 339 -23.00 10.65 13.51
N LEU A 340 -23.16 9.57 12.76
CA LEU A 340 -22.71 8.24 13.17
C LEU A 340 -21.19 8.15 13.27
N GLN A 341 -20.45 8.71 12.31
CA GLN A 341 -18.98 8.81 12.36
C GLN A 341 -18.52 9.54 13.61
N ASP A 342 -19.12 10.73 13.88
CA ASP A 342 -18.80 11.52 15.07
C ASP A 342 -19.10 10.76 16.39
N GLN A 343 -20.12 9.92 16.38
CA GLN A 343 -20.42 9.04 17.52
C GLN A 343 -19.38 7.93 17.69
N MET A 344 -19.00 7.26 16.59
CA MET A 344 -18.00 6.18 16.66
C MET A 344 -16.62 6.72 17.03
N ASP A 345 -16.25 7.91 16.59
CA ASP A 345 -15.00 8.58 16.96
C ASP A 345 -14.93 8.93 18.45
N LYS A 346 -16.09 9.09 19.11
CA LYS A 346 -16.14 9.24 20.59
C LYS A 346 -16.04 7.89 21.31
N VAL A 347 -16.59 6.82 20.74
CA VAL A 347 -16.55 5.46 21.32
C VAL A 347 -15.17 4.83 21.14
N LEU A 348 -14.54 5.07 20.00
CA LEU A 348 -13.20 4.59 19.64
C LEU A 348 -12.27 5.78 19.40
N PRO A 349 -11.86 6.47 20.49
CA PRO A 349 -11.02 7.65 20.35
C PRO A 349 -9.58 7.26 19.95
N ARG A 350 -8.87 8.16 19.30
CA ARG A 350 -7.48 8.01 18.84
C ARG A 350 -7.27 6.95 17.75
N THR A 351 -8.35 6.53 17.08
CA THR A 351 -8.29 5.65 15.92
C THR A 351 -8.89 6.34 14.71
N THR A 352 -8.45 5.95 13.53
CA THR A 352 -9.23 6.12 12.31
C THR A 352 -10.30 5.03 12.33
N ASN A 353 -11.57 5.44 12.23
CA ASN A 353 -12.71 4.53 12.26
C ASN A 353 -13.34 4.51 10.88
N ARG A 354 -13.06 3.45 10.13
CA ARG A 354 -13.60 3.24 8.79
C ARG A 354 -14.95 2.56 8.91
N LEU A 355 -16.02 3.29 8.60
CA LEU A 355 -17.37 2.75 8.57
C LEU A 355 -17.67 2.18 7.19
N SER A 356 -18.20 0.97 7.13
CA SER A 356 -18.76 0.34 5.95
C SER A 356 -20.24 0.08 6.14
N VAL A 357 -21.04 0.57 5.18
CA VAL A 357 -22.50 0.48 5.17
C VAL A 357 -22.97 -0.48 4.09
N PRO A 358 -24.14 -1.11 4.21
CA PRO A 358 -24.73 -1.93 3.15
C PRO A 358 -24.89 -1.13 1.85
N TRP A 359 -24.68 -1.77 0.72
CA TRP A 359 -24.88 -1.16 -0.59
C TRP A 359 -26.36 -1.08 -0.98
N GLN A 360 -27.18 -2.04 -0.54
CA GLN A 360 -28.62 -2.11 -0.78
C GLN A 360 -29.40 -2.00 0.54
N GLY A 361 -30.64 -1.50 0.46
CA GLY A 361 -31.59 -1.51 1.55
C GLY A 361 -31.14 -0.73 2.79
N ASP A 362 -31.81 -0.96 3.90
CA ASP A 362 -31.62 -0.24 5.17
C ASP A 362 -31.24 -1.16 6.34
N ALA A 363 -30.53 -2.28 6.07
CA ALA A 363 -30.07 -3.15 7.15
C ALA A 363 -29.29 -2.33 8.20
N PRO A 364 -29.54 -2.60 9.50
CA PRO A 364 -29.03 -1.71 10.56
C PRO A 364 -27.55 -1.90 10.87
N TRP A 365 -26.87 -2.86 10.25
CA TRP A 365 -25.53 -3.20 10.59
C TRP A 365 -24.49 -2.34 9.89
N ILE A 366 -23.52 -1.87 10.66
CA ILE A 366 -22.35 -1.12 10.22
C ILE A 366 -21.12 -1.92 10.62
N LEU A 367 -20.25 -2.22 9.68
CA LEU A 367 -18.92 -2.73 9.96
C LEU A 367 -17.98 -1.55 10.23
N ILE A 368 -17.19 -1.66 11.30
CA ILE A 368 -16.20 -0.65 11.69
C ILE A 368 -14.83 -1.30 11.75
N GLU A 369 -13.88 -0.75 10.99
CA GLU A 369 -12.47 -1.06 11.06
C GLU A 369 -11.78 0.10 11.78
N ALA A 370 -11.26 -0.16 12.98
CA ALA A 370 -10.62 0.84 13.81
C ALA A 370 -9.11 0.57 13.90
N PHE A 371 -8.28 1.52 13.48
CA PHE A 371 -6.82 1.40 13.49
C PHE A 371 -6.13 2.72 13.84
N ALA A 372 -4.88 2.63 14.27
CA ALA A 372 -4.03 3.78 14.58
C ALA A 372 -2.56 3.42 14.29
N ASP A 373 -1.69 4.41 14.43
CA ASP A 373 -0.24 4.20 14.43
C ASP A 373 0.22 3.20 15.49
N VAL A 374 -0.43 3.19 16.65
CA VAL A 374 -0.14 2.29 17.79
C VAL A 374 -1.01 1.03 17.80
N GLN A 375 -2.02 0.92 16.96
CA GLN A 375 -3.01 -0.13 17.03
C GLN A 375 -3.25 -0.76 15.64
N PRO A 376 -2.93 -2.05 15.46
CA PRO A 376 -3.39 -2.82 14.32
C PRO A 376 -4.91 -2.80 14.21
N THR A 377 -5.42 -3.08 13.00
CA THR A 377 -6.87 -3.03 12.74
C THR A 377 -7.65 -3.95 13.69
N GLN A 378 -8.68 -3.39 14.30
CA GLN A 378 -9.71 -4.09 15.04
C GLN A 378 -11.03 -3.97 14.32
N TYR A 379 -11.81 -5.03 14.32
CA TYR A 379 -13.08 -5.13 13.61
C TYR A 379 -14.23 -5.16 14.59
N TYR A 380 -15.24 -4.32 14.34
CA TYR A 380 -16.45 -4.21 15.16
C TYR A 380 -17.70 -4.22 14.28
N LEU A 381 -18.79 -4.66 14.87
CA LEU A 381 -20.15 -4.49 14.34
C LEU A 381 -20.92 -3.53 15.24
N PHE A 382 -21.64 -2.62 14.61
CA PHE A 382 -22.59 -1.75 15.27
C PHE A 382 -23.99 -1.89 14.63
N ASN A 383 -25.00 -2.14 15.44
CA ASN A 383 -26.39 -2.19 15.00
C ASN A 383 -27.06 -0.84 15.35
N ARG A 384 -27.50 -0.10 14.33
CA ARG A 384 -28.07 1.25 14.48
C ARG A 384 -29.38 1.27 15.28
N ASP A 385 -30.21 0.23 15.15
CA ASP A 385 -31.54 0.15 15.77
C ASP A 385 -31.44 -0.19 17.26
N THR A 386 -30.72 -1.27 17.55
CA THR A 386 -30.56 -1.77 18.93
C THR A 386 -29.41 -1.09 19.70
N ARG A 387 -28.59 -0.27 19.04
CA ARG A 387 -27.37 0.37 19.56
C ARG A 387 -26.33 -0.63 20.07
N LYS A 388 -26.46 -1.91 19.73
CA LYS A 388 -25.54 -2.98 20.12
C LYS A 388 -24.21 -2.81 19.39
N PHE A 389 -23.14 -2.84 20.17
CA PHE A 389 -21.75 -2.76 19.70
C PHE A 389 -21.01 -4.03 20.08
N ALA A 390 -20.39 -4.72 19.12
CA ALA A 390 -19.70 -5.98 19.33
C ALA A 390 -18.33 -5.99 18.63
N ARG A 391 -17.29 -6.46 19.31
CA ARG A 391 -15.99 -6.71 18.72
C ARG A 391 -16.02 -8.07 18.01
N LEU A 392 -15.56 -8.10 16.76
CA LEU A 392 -15.43 -9.34 15.95
C LEU A 392 -14.06 -9.98 16.10
N GLY A 393 -13.02 -9.17 16.05
CA GLY A 393 -11.64 -9.67 16.07
C GLY A 393 -10.63 -8.55 15.83
N ALA A 394 -9.40 -8.94 15.61
CA ALA A 394 -8.29 -8.02 15.31
C ALA A 394 -7.32 -8.68 14.33
N ASP A 395 -6.62 -7.85 13.57
CA ASP A 395 -5.50 -8.24 12.73
C ASP A 395 -4.40 -8.94 13.57
N ARG A 396 -3.98 -8.29 14.65
CA ARG A 396 -2.92 -8.75 15.57
C ARG A 396 -3.40 -8.62 17.02
N PRO A 397 -4.13 -9.62 17.54
CA PRO A 397 -4.73 -9.52 18.87
C PRO A 397 -3.72 -9.44 20.03
N ASP A 398 -2.48 -9.89 19.80
CA ASP A 398 -1.42 -9.89 20.81
C ASP A 398 -0.62 -8.58 20.85
N ILE A 399 -0.91 -7.63 19.98
CA ILE A 399 -0.30 -6.30 20.05
C ILE A 399 -1.11 -5.43 21.03
N ASP A 400 -0.46 -5.05 22.11
CA ASP A 400 -1.01 -4.08 23.06
C ASP A 400 -0.65 -2.66 22.62
N ALA A 401 -1.64 -1.89 22.21
CA ALA A 401 -1.49 -0.51 21.76
C ALA A 401 -0.79 0.40 22.80
N LYS A 402 -0.90 0.07 24.10
CA LYS A 402 -0.24 0.83 25.17
C LYS A 402 1.27 0.66 25.21
N GLN A 403 1.80 -0.37 24.58
CA GLN A 403 3.22 -0.66 24.46
C GLN A 403 3.82 -0.17 23.14
N MET A 404 3.00 0.32 22.23
CA MET A 404 3.43 0.76 20.90
C MET A 404 3.86 2.23 20.90
N ALA A 405 4.69 2.56 19.93
CA ALA A 405 5.28 3.88 19.75
C ALA A 405 4.38 4.78 18.89
N SER A 406 4.18 6.03 19.30
CA SER A 406 3.42 7.00 18.53
C SER A 406 4.23 7.53 17.35
N MET A 407 3.55 7.73 16.22
CA MET A 407 4.10 8.24 14.98
C MET A 407 3.45 9.59 14.62
N ASP A 408 4.26 10.60 14.37
CA ASP A 408 3.81 11.92 13.96
C ASP A 408 4.51 12.37 12.67
N MET A 409 3.81 13.15 11.82
CA MET A 409 4.42 13.76 10.65
C MET A 409 5.00 15.12 11.01
N VAL A 410 6.32 15.24 10.89
CA VAL A 410 7.06 16.50 10.96
C VAL A 410 7.36 17.00 9.55
N ARG A 411 7.62 18.30 9.41
CA ARG A 411 8.00 18.93 8.15
C ARG A 411 9.35 19.56 8.29
N ILE A 412 10.27 19.08 7.50
CA ILE A 412 11.69 19.41 7.57
C ILE A 412 12.02 20.27 6.36
N LYS A 413 12.81 21.30 6.56
CA LYS A 413 13.29 22.13 5.46
C LYS A 413 14.61 21.58 4.96
N ALA A 414 14.64 21.12 3.71
CA ALA A 414 15.88 20.70 3.05
C ALA A 414 16.80 21.92 2.80
N ARG A 415 18.07 21.67 2.51
CA ARG A 415 19.10 22.68 2.27
C ARG A 415 18.76 23.66 1.15
N ASP A 416 17.99 23.25 0.17
CA ASP A 416 17.50 24.07 -0.94
C ASP A 416 16.13 24.74 -0.65
N GLY A 417 15.63 24.57 0.57
CA GLY A 417 14.39 25.16 1.04
C GLY A 417 13.12 24.36 0.78
N LEU A 418 13.17 23.20 0.08
CA LEU A 418 12.03 22.33 -0.12
C LEU A 418 11.57 21.75 1.22
N GLU A 419 10.25 21.75 1.46
CA GLU A 419 9.66 21.12 2.65
C GLU A 419 9.53 19.61 2.44
N ILE A 420 10.20 18.81 3.28
CA ILE A 420 10.21 17.35 3.25
C ILE A 420 9.29 16.83 4.34
N PRO A 421 8.12 16.28 4.02
CA PRO A 421 7.29 15.57 5.00
C PRO A 421 8.05 14.35 5.51
N THR A 422 8.06 14.13 6.81
CA THR A 422 8.84 13.04 7.41
C THR A 422 8.05 12.43 8.56
N TRP A 423 7.91 11.12 8.56
CA TRP A 423 7.35 10.43 9.70
C TRP A 423 8.43 10.22 10.75
N LEU A 424 8.10 10.54 11.99
CA LEU A 424 8.94 10.33 13.17
C LEU A 424 8.18 9.47 14.16
N THR A 425 8.74 8.31 14.48
CA THR A 425 8.24 7.42 15.52
C THR A 425 9.25 7.38 16.65
N LEU A 426 8.79 7.74 17.85
CA LEU A 426 9.64 7.75 19.05
C LEU A 426 9.28 6.56 19.95
N PRO A 427 10.27 5.86 20.53
CA PRO A 427 10.04 4.73 21.41
C PRO A 427 9.03 5.06 22.51
N HIS A 428 8.20 4.08 22.87
CA HIS A 428 7.23 4.24 23.95
C HIS A 428 7.93 4.55 25.30
N SER A 429 9.06 3.88 25.56
CA SER A 429 9.98 4.14 26.67
C SER A 429 11.37 4.40 26.04
N PRO A 430 12.13 5.38 26.45
CA PRO A 430 12.36 5.89 27.78
C PRO A 430 11.63 7.21 28.10
N THR A 431 11.77 7.65 29.34
CA THR A 431 11.22 8.92 29.83
C THR A 431 11.87 10.14 29.19
N ASP A 432 13.13 10.04 28.79
CA ASP A 432 13.82 11.06 28.00
C ASP A 432 13.93 10.62 26.54
N LYS A 433 13.26 11.37 25.65
CA LYS A 433 13.24 11.13 24.19
C LYS A 433 14.34 11.93 23.48
N LYS A 434 15.51 12.03 24.09
CA LYS A 434 16.68 12.74 23.58
C LYS A 434 17.86 11.79 23.38
N ASN A 435 18.72 12.14 22.43
CA ASN A 435 19.94 11.39 22.13
C ASN A 435 19.71 9.90 21.96
N LEU A 436 18.61 9.54 21.27
CA LEU A 436 18.22 8.16 21.02
C LEU A 436 19.07 7.53 19.91
N PRO A 437 19.32 6.22 19.95
CA PRO A 437 19.76 5.52 18.76
C PRO A 437 18.65 5.62 17.72
N MET A 438 19.00 5.87 16.44
CA MET A 438 18.02 6.13 15.39
C MET A 438 18.24 5.21 14.19
N VAL A 439 17.15 4.76 13.60
CA VAL A 439 17.12 4.13 12.27
C VAL A 439 16.42 5.06 11.30
N VAL A 440 17.14 5.52 10.29
CA VAL A 440 16.56 6.24 9.14
C VAL A 440 16.08 5.19 8.16
N LEU A 441 14.77 4.96 8.14
CA LEU A 441 14.13 3.91 7.34
C LEU A 441 13.60 4.52 6.05
N VAL A 442 14.32 4.28 4.94
CA VAL A 442 14.02 4.85 3.63
C VAL A 442 13.11 3.90 2.86
N HIS A 443 11.96 4.42 2.39
CA HIS A 443 11.00 3.61 1.64
C HIS A 443 11.47 3.26 0.22
N GLY A 444 10.95 2.16 -0.31
CA GLY A 444 11.14 1.75 -1.71
C GLY A 444 10.29 2.53 -2.70
N GLY A 445 10.35 2.15 -3.94
CA GLY A 445 9.63 2.77 -5.04
C GLY A 445 10.58 3.37 -6.09
N PRO A 446 10.96 4.66 -6.07
CA PRO A 446 10.68 5.72 -5.09
C PRO A 446 9.40 6.54 -5.34
N PHE A 447 8.87 6.47 -6.56
CA PHE A 447 7.80 7.32 -7.08
C PHE A 447 6.41 6.81 -6.66
N VAL A 448 6.24 6.50 -5.38
CA VAL A 448 5.01 5.96 -4.79
C VAL A 448 4.66 6.75 -3.52
N ARG A 449 3.43 6.65 -3.06
CA ARG A 449 3.06 7.06 -1.70
C ARG A 449 3.33 5.89 -0.77
N ALA A 450 4.37 5.97 0.06
CA ALA A 450 4.87 4.82 0.80
C ALA A 450 4.25 4.65 2.18
N SER A 451 3.93 5.74 2.87
CA SER A 451 3.53 5.70 4.27
C SER A 451 2.36 6.63 4.56
N SER A 452 1.53 6.22 5.51
CA SER A 452 0.47 7.02 6.10
C SER A 452 0.37 6.69 7.60
N TRP A 453 -0.44 7.41 8.33
CA TRP A 453 -0.65 7.18 9.77
C TRP A 453 -1.43 5.88 9.99
N HIS A 454 -0.72 4.79 10.23
CA HIS A 454 -1.25 3.47 10.57
C HIS A 454 -0.18 2.63 11.29
N TRP A 455 -0.57 1.52 11.87
CA TRP A 455 0.36 0.58 12.49
C TRP A 455 1.23 -0.10 11.43
N ASP A 456 2.55 0.00 11.60
CA ASP A 456 3.56 -0.58 10.72
C ASP A 456 4.44 -1.52 11.52
N ALA A 457 4.56 -2.79 11.08
CA ALA A 457 5.29 -3.82 11.81
C ALA A 457 6.79 -3.51 11.95
N GLU A 458 7.41 -2.99 10.89
CA GLU A 458 8.84 -2.68 10.82
C GLU A 458 9.17 -1.53 11.76
N VAL A 459 8.39 -0.46 11.64
CA VAL A 459 8.53 0.75 12.46
C VAL A 459 8.30 0.45 13.94
N GLN A 460 7.22 -0.26 14.26
CA GLN A 460 6.86 -0.59 15.64
C GLN A 460 7.84 -1.58 16.26
N PHE A 461 8.35 -2.53 15.47
CA PHE A 461 9.37 -3.47 15.97
C PHE A 461 10.68 -2.75 16.33
N LEU A 462 11.16 -1.85 15.46
CA LEU A 462 12.35 -1.05 15.71
C LEU A 462 12.13 -0.14 16.93
N ALA A 463 10.99 0.55 17.00
CA ALA A 463 10.68 1.46 18.09
C ALA A 463 10.51 0.73 19.43
N ALA A 464 9.91 -0.47 19.46
CA ALA A 464 9.78 -1.30 20.66
C ALA A 464 11.13 -1.78 21.21
N ARG A 465 12.19 -1.74 20.40
CA ARG A 465 13.57 -2.04 20.82
C ARG A 465 14.36 -0.81 21.23
N GLY A 466 13.71 0.37 21.27
CA GLY A 466 14.30 1.61 21.76
C GLY A 466 14.91 2.51 20.68
N TYR A 467 14.73 2.18 19.39
CA TYR A 467 15.16 3.04 18.30
C TYR A 467 14.13 4.14 18.01
N ALA A 468 14.57 5.38 17.82
CA ALA A 468 13.79 6.35 17.07
C ALA A 468 13.79 5.95 15.59
N VAL A 469 12.64 6.01 14.93
CA VAL A 469 12.53 5.69 13.51
C VAL A 469 12.15 6.93 12.72
N LEU A 470 12.97 7.29 11.75
CA LEU A 470 12.77 8.46 10.88
C LEU A 470 12.53 7.99 9.45
N GLN A 471 11.36 8.34 8.87
CA GLN A 471 10.97 7.93 7.52
C GLN A 471 10.76 9.17 6.63
N PRO A 472 11.81 9.72 6.01
CA PRO A 472 11.70 10.86 5.12
C PRO A 472 10.87 10.51 3.88
N GLN A 473 9.88 11.35 3.59
CA GLN A 473 9.17 11.32 2.31
C GLN A 473 9.91 12.28 1.37
N PHE A 474 11.04 11.81 0.85
CA PHE A 474 11.95 12.60 0.01
C PHE A 474 11.24 13.03 -1.28
N ARG A 475 11.75 14.08 -1.96
CA ARG A 475 11.21 14.54 -3.26
C ARG A 475 11.04 13.37 -4.23
N GLY A 476 9.96 13.37 -4.99
CA GLY A 476 9.55 12.25 -5.85
C GLY A 476 8.47 11.36 -5.22
N THR A 477 8.33 11.34 -3.89
CA THR A 477 7.25 10.63 -3.21
C THR A 477 5.89 11.21 -3.63
N LYS A 478 4.94 10.35 -4.06
CA LYS A 478 3.59 10.77 -4.46
C LYS A 478 2.74 11.18 -3.25
N GLY A 479 1.69 11.95 -3.52
CA GLY A 479 0.72 12.38 -2.52
C GLY A 479 0.98 13.77 -1.94
N PHE A 480 2.07 14.42 -2.35
CA PHE A 480 2.49 15.75 -1.88
C PHE A 480 2.48 16.82 -2.99
N GLY A 481 1.82 16.54 -4.12
CA GLY A 481 1.67 17.42 -5.26
C GLY A 481 2.63 17.16 -6.40
N ASP A 482 2.33 17.76 -7.56
CA ASP A 482 3.05 17.53 -8.80
C ASP A 482 4.47 18.11 -8.77
N ALA A 483 4.62 19.31 -8.23
CA ALA A 483 5.94 19.95 -8.11
C ALA A 483 6.90 19.11 -7.23
N PHE A 484 6.39 18.56 -6.13
CA PHE A 484 7.16 17.68 -5.25
C PHE A 484 7.52 16.35 -5.92
N TYR A 485 6.58 15.78 -6.65
CA TYR A 485 6.78 14.55 -7.41
C TYR A 485 7.83 14.72 -8.51
N ARG A 486 7.68 15.77 -9.34
CA ARG A 486 8.63 16.06 -10.45
C ARG A 486 10.01 16.47 -9.97
N ALA A 487 10.10 17.10 -8.78
CA ALA A 487 11.40 17.45 -8.19
C ALA A 487 12.30 16.21 -7.91
N GLY A 488 11.74 15.01 -7.86
CA GLY A 488 12.48 13.76 -7.72
C GLY A 488 12.94 13.12 -9.04
N TRP A 489 12.43 13.59 -10.19
CA TRP A 489 12.79 12.98 -11.47
C TRP A 489 14.27 13.14 -11.77
N ARG A 490 14.93 12.02 -12.11
CA ARG A 490 16.36 11.97 -12.42
C ARG A 490 17.27 12.47 -11.26
N GLN A 491 16.76 12.32 -10.01
CA GLN A 491 17.46 12.78 -8.81
C GLN A 491 17.94 11.63 -7.91
N TRP A 492 17.98 10.41 -8.42
CA TRP A 492 18.55 9.29 -7.69
C TRP A 492 20.01 9.56 -7.33
N GLY A 493 20.38 9.33 -6.05
CA GLY A 493 21.72 9.62 -5.50
C GLY A 493 22.07 11.11 -5.41
N LYS A 494 21.21 12.02 -5.84
CA LYS A 494 21.43 13.47 -5.83
C LYS A 494 20.53 14.16 -4.80
N ALA A 495 19.59 14.99 -5.24
CA ALA A 495 18.73 15.74 -4.33
C ALA A 495 17.82 14.84 -3.47
N MET A 496 17.36 13.70 -4.00
CA MET A 496 16.61 12.73 -3.20
C MET A 496 17.43 12.17 -2.02
N GLN A 497 18.73 11.90 -2.24
CA GLN A 497 19.63 11.46 -1.19
C GLN A 497 19.95 12.60 -0.20
N ALA A 498 20.07 13.82 -0.70
CA ALA A 498 20.27 14.99 0.14
C ALA A 498 19.08 15.22 1.09
N ASP A 499 17.84 15.00 0.65
CA ASP A 499 16.65 15.09 1.50
C ASP A 499 16.70 14.12 2.69
N VAL A 500 17.17 12.88 2.47
CA VAL A 500 17.36 11.88 3.52
C VAL A 500 18.40 12.32 4.53
N ALA A 501 19.54 12.84 4.05
CA ALA A 501 20.61 13.35 4.90
C ALA A 501 20.17 14.59 5.70
N ASP A 502 19.43 15.51 5.08
CA ASP A 502 18.92 16.72 5.74
C ASP A 502 17.90 16.41 6.82
N ALA A 503 17.00 15.42 6.57
CA ALA A 503 16.09 14.94 7.58
C ALA A 503 16.82 14.32 8.78
N THR A 504 17.90 13.59 8.52
CA THR A 504 18.74 13.01 9.57
C THR A 504 19.46 14.10 10.39
N ARG A 505 20.05 15.07 9.72
CA ARG A 505 20.71 16.22 10.41
C ARG A 505 19.73 17.05 11.22
N TRP A 506 18.50 17.21 10.72
CA TRP A 506 17.45 17.86 11.49
C TRP A 506 17.17 17.12 12.80
N ALA A 507 17.04 15.78 12.77
CA ALA A 507 16.79 14.99 13.97
C ALA A 507 17.92 15.11 15.00
N ILE A 508 19.17 15.21 14.55
CA ILE A 508 20.34 15.51 15.39
C ILE A 508 20.20 16.91 16.00
N ALA A 509 19.92 17.93 15.19
CA ALA A 509 19.80 19.32 15.62
C ALA A 509 18.66 19.54 16.63
N GLN A 510 17.59 18.72 16.55
CA GLN A 510 16.50 18.71 17.56
C GLN A 510 16.89 17.95 18.84
N GLY A 511 18.08 17.37 18.92
CA GLY A 511 18.53 16.56 20.05
C GLY A 511 17.77 15.22 20.18
N ILE A 512 17.04 14.78 19.15
CA ILE A 512 16.32 13.52 19.14
C ILE A 512 17.29 12.36 18.93
N ALA A 513 18.14 12.45 17.91
CA ALA A 513 19.12 11.43 17.57
C ALA A 513 20.49 11.69 18.18
N ASP A 514 21.11 10.63 18.70
CA ASP A 514 22.55 10.64 19.02
C ASP A 514 23.35 10.56 17.72
N PRO A 515 24.17 11.57 17.36
CA PRO A 515 24.90 11.60 16.09
C PRO A 515 25.88 10.42 15.92
N LYS A 516 26.24 9.71 17.01
CA LYS A 516 27.12 8.56 16.99
C LYS A 516 26.39 7.23 16.83
N ARG A 517 25.05 7.23 16.89
CA ARG A 517 24.23 6.02 16.91
C ARG A 517 23.08 6.08 15.90
N ILE A 518 23.40 6.36 14.64
CA ILE A 518 22.43 6.43 13.56
C ILE A 518 22.75 5.37 12.52
N ALA A 519 21.75 4.55 12.18
CA ALA A 519 21.79 3.63 11.05
C ALA A 519 20.89 4.13 9.93
N ILE A 520 21.22 3.77 8.68
CA ILE A 520 20.34 3.91 7.53
C ILE A 520 19.88 2.53 7.09
N ALA A 521 18.58 2.38 6.80
CA ALA A 521 17.99 1.10 6.41
C ALA A 521 16.96 1.30 5.29
N GLY A 522 16.78 0.27 4.43
CA GLY A 522 15.75 0.29 3.41
C GLY A 522 15.82 -0.86 2.43
N GLY A 523 14.69 -1.09 1.73
CA GLY A 523 14.54 -2.10 0.68
C GLY A 523 14.37 -1.48 -0.70
N SER A 524 14.79 -2.19 -1.77
CA SER A 524 14.64 -1.74 -3.15
C SER A 524 15.32 -0.38 -3.40
N TYR A 525 14.59 0.66 -3.81
CA TYR A 525 15.12 2.02 -3.81
C TYR A 525 15.64 2.45 -2.43
N GLY A 526 14.93 2.10 -1.34
CA GLY A 526 15.40 2.40 0.01
C GLY A 526 16.74 1.74 0.33
N GLY A 527 16.97 0.53 -0.18
CA GLY A 527 18.26 -0.16 -0.11
C GLY A 527 19.35 0.54 -0.91
N TYR A 528 19.03 1.01 -2.11
CA TYR A 528 19.89 1.89 -2.90
C TYR A 528 20.26 3.16 -2.10
N SER A 529 19.28 3.82 -1.51
CA SER A 529 19.48 5.01 -0.69
C SER A 529 20.32 4.72 0.56
N ALA A 530 20.16 3.56 1.19
CA ALA A 530 20.99 3.14 2.30
C ALA A 530 22.46 3.02 1.88
N LEU A 531 22.73 2.36 0.75
CA LEU A 531 24.09 2.24 0.21
C LEU A 531 24.68 3.60 -0.18
N MET A 532 23.94 4.45 -0.87
CA MET A 532 24.39 5.79 -1.24
C MET A 532 24.57 6.71 -0.02
N GLY A 533 23.80 6.52 1.05
CA GLY A 533 23.97 7.21 2.33
C GLY A 533 25.34 6.89 2.97
N LEU A 534 25.72 5.62 2.96
CA LEU A 534 27.05 5.21 3.45
C LEU A 534 28.20 5.74 2.60
N VAL A 535 27.95 6.05 1.34
CA VAL A 535 28.94 6.64 0.42
C VAL A 535 29.04 8.15 0.56
N ARG A 536 27.90 8.85 0.47
CA ARG A 536 27.84 10.32 0.35
C ARG A 536 27.84 11.04 1.69
N ASP A 537 27.30 10.39 2.72
CA ASP A 537 27.15 10.94 4.07
C ASP A 537 27.78 9.97 5.08
N ALA A 538 29.01 9.55 4.80
CA ALA A 538 29.74 8.51 5.54
C ALA A 538 29.96 8.85 7.03
N ASP A 539 29.99 10.13 7.36
CA ASP A 539 30.10 10.66 8.72
C ASP A 539 28.78 10.62 9.50
N LEU A 540 27.65 10.51 8.79
CA LEU A 540 26.32 10.59 9.37
C LEU A 540 25.80 9.21 9.85
N PHE A 541 26.17 8.14 9.14
CA PHE A 541 25.64 6.80 9.39
C PHE A 541 26.70 5.85 9.93
N ARG A 542 26.45 5.29 11.11
CA ARG A 542 27.33 4.33 11.77
C ARG A 542 27.34 2.95 11.10
N CYS A 543 26.20 2.53 10.56
CA CYS A 543 26.04 1.26 9.84
C CYS A 543 24.83 1.32 8.89
N GLY A 544 24.69 0.31 8.01
CA GLY A 544 23.58 0.20 7.07
C GLY A 544 22.93 -1.18 7.03
N VAL A 545 21.62 -1.20 6.79
CA VAL A 545 20.86 -2.44 6.49
C VAL A 545 20.16 -2.23 5.14
N ALA A 546 20.59 -2.96 4.11
CA ALA A 546 20.04 -2.84 2.77
C ALA A 546 19.52 -4.20 2.29
N TRP A 547 18.28 -4.25 1.82
CA TRP A 547 17.74 -5.49 1.26
C TRP A 547 17.16 -5.26 -0.12
N ILE A 548 17.30 -6.27 -1.00
CA ILE A 548 16.85 -6.22 -2.40
C ILE A 548 17.22 -4.89 -3.08
N ALA A 549 18.42 -4.39 -2.78
CA ALA A 549 18.86 -3.05 -3.12
C ALA A 549 19.27 -2.93 -4.59
N VAL A 550 18.89 -1.84 -5.25
CA VAL A 550 19.48 -1.48 -6.54
C VAL A 550 20.92 -1.01 -6.32
N THR A 551 21.89 -1.65 -6.98
CA THR A 551 23.32 -1.33 -6.81
C THR A 551 23.96 -0.76 -8.07
N ASP A 552 23.31 -0.94 -9.22
CA ASP A 552 23.75 -0.46 -10.50
C ASP A 552 22.55 0.02 -11.33
N LEU A 553 22.53 1.29 -11.70
CA LEU A 553 21.42 1.89 -12.43
C LEU A 553 21.38 1.45 -13.90
N ASP A 554 22.51 1.04 -14.50
CA ASP A 554 22.53 0.48 -15.85
C ASP A 554 21.88 -0.92 -15.88
N LEU A 555 22.08 -1.74 -14.84
CA LEU A 555 21.43 -3.03 -14.74
C LEU A 555 19.90 -2.90 -14.73
N MET A 556 19.34 -1.81 -14.20
CA MET A 556 17.90 -1.58 -14.26
C MET A 556 17.33 -1.48 -15.68
N HIS A 557 18.15 -1.08 -16.64
CA HIS A 557 17.78 -1.04 -18.05
C HIS A 557 18.02 -2.35 -18.79
N THR A 558 19.02 -3.13 -18.35
CA THR A 558 19.59 -4.24 -19.15
C THR A 558 19.18 -5.62 -18.69
N VAL A 559 18.88 -5.83 -17.42
CA VAL A 559 18.42 -7.13 -16.94
C VAL A 559 16.99 -7.37 -17.43
N ASP A 560 16.72 -8.55 -17.93
CA ASP A 560 15.37 -8.98 -18.32
C ASP A 560 14.51 -9.20 -17.07
N TRP A 561 13.60 -8.29 -16.83
CA TRP A 561 12.65 -8.33 -15.72
C TRP A 561 11.28 -8.70 -16.25
N ASP A 562 10.75 -9.78 -15.74
CA ASP A 562 9.43 -10.24 -16.17
C ASP A 562 8.27 -9.38 -15.66
N ASP A 563 8.51 -8.52 -14.65
CA ASP A 563 7.48 -7.70 -14.03
C ASP A 563 7.52 -6.21 -14.44
N VAL A 564 8.43 -5.85 -15.37
CA VAL A 564 8.53 -4.47 -15.90
C VAL A 564 8.32 -4.49 -17.41
N SER A 565 7.28 -3.80 -17.87
CA SER A 565 6.97 -3.75 -19.29
C SER A 565 8.08 -3.09 -20.12
N ALA A 566 8.25 -3.54 -21.38
CA ALA A 566 9.19 -2.94 -22.30
C ALA A 566 8.88 -1.45 -22.58
N ASP A 567 7.60 -1.08 -22.56
CA ASP A 567 7.18 0.31 -22.69
C ASP A 567 7.67 1.19 -21.54
N TYR A 568 7.58 0.70 -20.29
CA TYR A 568 8.11 1.45 -19.15
C TYR A 568 9.63 1.63 -19.26
N LYS A 569 10.37 0.61 -19.69
CA LYS A 569 11.82 0.73 -19.91
C LYS A 569 12.15 1.75 -21.00
N ARG A 570 11.40 1.76 -22.11
CA ARG A 570 11.65 2.69 -23.24
C ARG A 570 11.21 4.13 -22.96
N GLN A 571 10.08 4.31 -22.29
CA GLN A 571 9.41 5.60 -22.17
C GLN A 571 9.48 6.18 -20.74
N GLY A 572 9.23 5.34 -19.74
CA GLY A 572 9.13 5.78 -18.34
C GLY A 572 10.48 5.97 -17.66
N MET A 573 11.39 5.01 -17.80
CA MET A 573 12.70 5.10 -17.18
C MET A 573 13.54 6.32 -17.64
N PRO A 574 13.57 6.71 -18.93
CA PRO A 574 14.25 7.93 -19.35
C PRO A 574 13.72 9.20 -18.67
N VAL A 575 12.43 9.25 -18.36
CA VAL A 575 11.81 10.39 -17.66
C VAL A 575 12.16 10.38 -16.17
N LEU A 576 12.02 9.22 -15.51
CA LEU A 576 12.09 9.12 -14.06
C LEU A 576 13.49 8.90 -13.52
N LEU A 577 14.29 8.07 -14.20
CA LEU A 577 15.63 7.67 -13.75
C LEU A 577 16.74 8.33 -14.57
N GLY A 578 16.61 8.32 -15.89
CA GLY A 578 17.57 8.81 -16.87
C GLY A 578 17.64 7.91 -18.09
N ASP A 579 18.03 8.50 -19.22
CA ASP A 579 18.22 7.77 -20.48
C ASP A 579 19.55 6.98 -20.43
N ARG A 580 19.49 5.69 -20.73
CA ARG A 580 20.64 4.78 -20.65
C ARG A 580 21.87 5.25 -21.48
N VAL A 581 21.65 5.89 -22.61
CA VAL A 581 22.71 6.31 -23.54
C VAL A 581 23.13 7.74 -23.26
N LYS A 582 22.16 8.66 -23.23
CA LYS A 582 22.41 10.10 -23.06
C LYS A 582 22.94 10.43 -21.65
N ASP A 583 22.46 9.71 -20.63
CA ASP A 583 22.77 9.97 -19.23
C ASP A 583 23.68 8.87 -18.63
N ALA A 584 24.37 8.05 -19.46
CA ALA A 584 25.20 6.93 -19.02
C ALA A 584 26.25 7.31 -17.95
N ALA A 585 26.89 8.45 -18.12
CA ALA A 585 27.88 8.94 -17.15
C ALA A 585 27.23 9.28 -15.79
N ASP A 586 26.05 9.88 -15.80
CA ASP A 586 25.28 10.24 -14.60
C ASP A 586 24.75 8.98 -13.90
N LEU A 587 24.21 8.01 -14.63
CA LEU A 587 23.75 6.74 -14.10
C LEU A 587 24.90 5.99 -13.42
N LYS A 588 26.07 5.93 -14.06
CA LYS A 588 27.27 5.30 -13.47
C LYS A 588 27.74 6.05 -12.22
N ALA A 589 27.83 7.38 -12.25
CA ALA A 589 28.26 8.20 -11.12
C ALA A 589 27.31 8.12 -9.91
N ASN A 590 26.06 7.74 -10.11
CA ASN A 590 25.06 7.56 -9.06
C ASN A 590 24.76 6.09 -8.75
N SER A 591 25.53 5.14 -9.28
CA SER A 591 25.40 3.71 -8.97
C SER A 591 26.27 3.34 -7.76
N PRO A 592 25.70 2.73 -6.70
CA PRO A 592 26.47 2.29 -5.53
C PRO A 592 27.68 1.41 -5.87
N ILE A 593 27.59 0.56 -6.90
CA ILE A 593 28.69 -0.30 -7.33
C ILE A 593 29.97 0.47 -7.70
N THR A 594 29.81 1.65 -8.28
CA THR A 594 30.94 2.54 -8.63
C THR A 594 31.71 3.02 -7.39
N HIS A 595 31.05 3.06 -6.26
CA HIS A 595 31.57 3.59 -5.00
C HIS A 595 31.78 2.49 -3.93
N ALA A 596 31.65 1.22 -4.29
CA ALA A 596 31.72 0.10 -3.35
C ALA A 596 32.96 0.13 -2.44
N ALA A 597 34.11 0.57 -2.98
CA ALA A 597 35.36 0.70 -2.24
C ALA A 597 35.33 1.77 -1.12
N LEU A 598 34.39 2.68 -1.12
CA LEU A 598 34.24 3.73 -0.11
C LEU A 598 33.43 3.27 1.12
N ILE A 599 32.67 2.20 1.03
CA ILE A 599 31.83 1.72 2.12
C ILE A 599 32.70 0.94 3.13
N LYS A 600 33.00 1.59 4.25
CA LYS A 600 33.80 1.04 5.36
C LYS A 600 32.96 0.74 6.60
N GLN A 601 31.77 1.30 6.68
CA GLN A 601 30.84 1.07 7.80
C GLN A 601 30.29 -0.36 7.74
N PRO A 602 29.97 -0.97 8.89
CA PRO A 602 29.26 -2.24 8.93
C PRO A 602 28.01 -2.23 8.06
N LEU A 603 27.82 -3.26 7.26
CA LEU A 603 26.73 -3.37 6.29
C LEU A 603 26.10 -4.76 6.35
N LEU A 604 24.79 -4.82 6.61
CA LEU A 604 23.98 -6.03 6.40
C LEU A 604 23.29 -5.90 5.03
N LEU A 605 23.54 -6.88 4.16
CA LEU A 605 23.00 -6.91 2.80
C LEU A 605 22.20 -8.20 2.58
N ALA A 606 20.92 -8.10 2.21
CA ALA A 606 20.03 -9.25 2.07
C ALA A 606 19.30 -9.26 0.73
N TYR A 607 19.13 -10.45 0.11
CA TYR A 607 18.45 -10.63 -1.17
C TYR A 607 17.60 -11.90 -1.19
N GLY A 608 16.49 -11.84 -1.96
CA GLY A 608 15.79 -13.03 -2.42
C GLY A 608 16.41 -13.53 -3.73
N SER A 609 16.70 -14.84 -3.84
CA SER A 609 17.37 -15.38 -5.03
C SER A 609 16.48 -15.38 -6.28
N ALA A 610 15.16 -15.31 -6.10
CA ALA A 610 14.15 -15.30 -7.17
C ALA A 610 13.57 -13.90 -7.44
N ASP A 611 14.20 -12.84 -6.95
CA ASP A 611 13.77 -11.48 -7.22
C ASP A 611 13.89 -11.15 -8.71
N LYS A 612 12.74 -10.90 -9.34
CA LYS A 612 12.66 -10.53 -10.76
C LYS A 612 12.70 -9.02 -10.97
N ARG A 613 12.44 -8.24 -9.94
CA ARG A 613 12.42 -6.75 -10.01
C ARG A 613 13.81 -6.15 -9.80
N VAL A 614 14.53 -6.64 -8.79
CA VAL A 614 15.94 -6.32 -8.54
C VAL A 614 16.71 -7.64 -8.46
N PRO A 615 17.07 -8.22 -9.62
CA PRO A 615 17.68 -9.53 -9.68
C PRO A 615 18.92 -9.65 -8.79
N ILE A 616 19.13 -10.83 -8.23
CA ILE A 616 20.20 -11.10 -7.26
C ILE A 616 21.60 -10.72 -7.75
N VAL A 617 21.79 -10.61 -9.08
CA VAL A 617 23.06 -10.14 -9.68
C VAL A 617 23.47 -8.76 -9.16
N HIS A 618 22.51 -7.86 -8.84
CA HIS A 618 22.79 -6.60 -8.16
C HIS A 618 23.55 -6.84 -6.84
N GLY A 619 23.02 -7.71 -6.00
CA GLY A 619 23.61 -8.03 -4.69
C GLY A 619 24.92 -8.79 -4.80
N GLN A 620 25.00 -9.81 -5.65
CA GLN A 620 26.18 -10.65 -5.81
C GLN A 620 27.38 -9.88 -6.34
N THR A 621 27.17 -9.02 -7.35
CA THR A 621 28.22 -8.18 -7.92
C THR A 621 28.69 -7.15 -6.89
N PHE A 622 27.75 -6.51 -6.19
CA PHE A 622 28.08 -5.54 -5.17
C PHE A 622 28.80 -6.16 -3.97
N ARG A 623 28.34 -7.32 -3.50
CA ARG A 623 29.01 -8.10 -2.45
C ARG A 623 30.48 -8.37 -2.79
N LYS A 624 30.75 -8.86 -4.01
CA LYS A 624 32.13 -9.12 -4.47
C LYS A 624 33.02 -7.90 -4.39
N ALA A 625 32.47 -6.71 -4.75
CA ALA A 625 33.22 -5.47 -4.70
C ALA A 625 33.48 -4.99 -3.26
N VAL A 626 32.44 -5.06 -2.39
CA VAL A 626 32.55 -4.55 -1.01
C VAL A 626 33.36 -5.48 -0.12
N GLN A 627 33.24 -6.80 -0.23
CA GLN A 627 33.90 -7.75 0.68
C GLN A 627 35.43 -7.68 0.64
N THR A 628 36.00 -7.15 -0.45
CA THR A 628 37.46 -6.98 -0.58
C THR A 628 38.01 -5.83 0.30
N VAL A 629 37.15 -4.90 0.71
CA VAL A 629 37.52 -3.67 1.42
C VAL A 629 36.80 -3.47 2.74
N ASN A 630 35.76 -4.27 3.01
CA ASN A 630 34.94 -4.16 4.21
C ASN A 630 34.70 -5.55 4.84
N PRO A 631 35.49 -5.92 5.87
CA PRO A 631 35.31 -7.19 6.57
C PRO A 631 34.04 -7.25 7.44
N ALA A 632 33.37 -6.12 7.68
CA ALA A 632 32.14 -6.02 8.45
C ALA A 632 30.88 -6.10 7.57
N LEU A 633 31.02 -6.65 6.36
CA LEU A 633 29.87 -6.98 5.49
C LEU A 633 29.25 -8.32 5.94
N GLU A 634 27.97 -8.28 6.28
CA GLU A 634 27.12 -9.46 6.49
C GLU A 634 26.25 -9.68 5.26
N TRP A 635 26.26 -10.90 4.70
CA TRP A 635 25.45 -11.28 3.55
C TRP A 635 24.40 -12.30 3.96
N VAL A 636 23.16 -12.06 3.57
CA VAL A 636 22.03 -12.98 3.76
C VAL A 636 21.35 -13.19 2.43
N GLU A 637 21.14 -14.43 2.07
CA GLU A 637 20.38 -14.83 0.88
C GLU A 637 19.22 -15.71 1.31
N TYR A 638 18.01 -15.36 0.84
CA TYR A 638 16.81 -16.15 1.06
C TYR A 638 16.51 -16.92 -0.24
N PRO A 639 16.79 -18.22 -0.27
CA PRO A 639 16.50 -19.05 -1.43
C PRO A 639 15.03 -18.96 -1.82
N ASP A 640 14.80 -18.85 -3.13
CA ASP A 640 13.45 -18.87 -3.72
C ASP A 640 12.53 -17.68 -3.35
N GLU A 641 12.94 -16.75 -2.46
CA GLU A 641 12.20 -15.51 -2.22
C GLU A 641 12.37 -14.50 -3.34
N GLY A 642 11.31 -13.68 -3.54
CA GLY A 642 11.23 -12.66 -4.58
C GLY A 642 11.60 -11.26 -4.08
N HIS A 643 10.85 -10.24 -4.58
CA HIS A 643 11.04 -8.83 -4.20
C HIS A 643 10.40 -8.54 -2.84
N GLY A 644 10.99 -9.07 -1.77
CA GLY A 644 10.53 -9.07 -0.39
C GLY A 644 10.42 -10.49 0.17
N TRP A 645 10.11 -10.58 1.45
CA TRP A 645 10.00 -11.85 2.15
C TRP A 645 8.53 -12.29 2.21
N ARG A 646 8.18 -13.30 1.43
CA ARG A 646 6.82 -13.84 1.36
C ARG A 646 6.53 -14.79 2.52
N VAL A 647 7.49 -15.65 2.82
CA VAL A 647 7.36 -16.64 3.90
C VAL A 647 7.54 -15.96 5.26
N PRO A 648 6.57 -16.07 6.19
CA PRO A 648 6.66 -15.42 7.50
C PRO A 648 7.92 -15.77 8.28
N ALA A 649 8.41 -17.01 8.20
CA ALA A 649 9.65 -17.42 8.85
C ALA A 649 10.86 -16.65 8.33
N ASN A 650 10.95 -16.39 7.01
CA ASN A 650 12.03 -15.62 6.40
C ASN A 650 11.94 -14.14 6.81
N GLN A 651 10.74 -13.59 6.92
CA GLN A 651 10.52 -12.23 7.41
C GLN A 651 10.97 -12.09 8.87
N ILE A 652 10.60 -13.05 9.72
CA ILE A 652 11.00 -13.08 11.13
C ILE A 652 12.53 -13.24 11.27
N ASP A 653 13.15 -14.11 10.47
CA ASP A 653 14.62 -14.29 10.48
C ASP A 653 15.34 -13.02 10.03
N PHE A 654 14.91 -12.40 8.93
CA PHE A 654 15.51 -11.16 8.43
C PHE A 654 15.47 -10.04 9.49
N TRP A 655 14.31 -9.78 10.07
CA TRP A 655 14.19 -8.71 11.07
C TRP A 655 14.92 -9.06 12.38
N SER A 656 14.97 -10.33 12.76
CA SER A 656 15.78 -10.78 13.90
C SER A 656 17.28 -10.58 13.67
N ARG A 657 17.79 -10.83 12.45
CA ARG A 657 19.19 -10.53 12.06
C ARG A 657 19.43 -9.03 12.05
N SER A 658 18.53 -8.27 11.45
CA SER A 658 18.64 -6.82 11.33
C SER A 658 18.77 -6.15 12.70
N VAL A 659 17.95 -6.51 13.68
CA VAL A 659 18.05 -5.89 15.01
C VAL A 659 19.27 -6.36 15.78
N ARG A 660 19.69 -7.62 15.66
CA ARG A 660 20.98 -8.07 16.25
C ARG A 660 22.17 -7.31 15.66
N PHE A 661 22.16 -7.04 14.36
CA PHE A 661 23.15 -6.22 13.69
C PHE A 661 23.12 -4.77 14.21
N LEU A 662 21.95 -4.15 14.27
CA LEU A 662 21.78 -2.79 14.77
C LEU A 662 22.18 -2.67 16.25
N ASP A 663 21.78 -3.61 17.11
CA ASP A 663 22.15 -3.65 18.53
C ASP A 663 23.69 -3.70 18.73
N ARG A 664 24.43 -4.47 17.89
CA ARG A 664 25.90 -4.51 17.96
C ARG A 664 26.57 -3.19 17.58
N HIS A 665 26.05 -2.52 16.56
CA HIS A 665 26.73 -1.36 15.96
C HIS A 665 26.24 -0.01 16.49
N LEU A 666 25.08 0.03 17.14
CA LEU A 666 24.49 1.22 17.75
C LEU A 666 24.47 1.15 19.28
N ALA A 667 25.09 0.13 19.90
CA ALA A 667 25.24 0.09 21.36
C ALA A 667 26.00 1.33 21.86
N SER A 668 25.61 1.84 23.02
CA SER A 668 26.38 2.85 23.74
C SER A 668 27.76 2.27 24.09
N THR A 669 28.84 2.96 23.76
CA THR A 669 30.16 2.55 24.24
C THR A 669 30.15 2.67 25.77
N PRO A 670 30.42 1.62 26.54
CA PRO A 670 30.55 1.75 28.00
C PRO A 670 31.65 2.76 28.31
N GLY A 671 31.31 3.89 28.90
CA GLY A 671 32.29 4.81 29.47
C GLY A 671 32.80 5.94 28.55
N ALA A 672 31.97 6.48 27.63
CA ALA A 672 32.27 7.74 26.93
C ALA A 672 31.45 8.90 27.54
#